data_6186295b174b9aa904e07e244c397943
#
_entry.id   6186295b174b9aa904e07e244c397943
#
_cell.length_a   1.000
_cell.length_b   1.000
_cell.length_c   1.000
_cell.angle_alpha   90.00
_cell.angle_beta   90.00
_cell.angle_gamma   90.00
#
_symmetry.space_group_name_H-M   'P 1'
#
loop_
_entity.id
_entity.type
_entity.pdbx_description
1 polymer ?
#
loop_
_entity_poly.entity_id
_entity_poly.type
_entity_poly.pdbx_seq_one_letter_code
_entity_poly.pdbx_strand_id
1 'polypeptide(L)'
;LRQLIPRFPETIVNLNHDDSNPEIFVPFQETIGQLQSIATFDTVHTHDYTATNGALSVLRENLFNPLKSDEISEDPDFVTHEIRYLECGDRDTEIRTIAREVKRLVQTENFKLADIALDVRERSTYASTISRVMVEESIPCNLELRVDAPDVPANRAALKLLTLLEGLSADEDHSTRIAELADLIKSEYFRLSDAELRVLSTRFDERHLELLRADVQSLTAETIHRLKNRHRIGLWDADALENAFAYVGSDLTVTAWLARSHKLFTDLPGATATKEILNIDPGAQDRDTDIADNLENAETAKLEEKGAERKRRPSRDIHPSALAWTSLVVQRFAELLHAVPRQGKPTELRVELMRLLDRFGFRDQIAEPARRATDEHQLPQVMFNFNALEALRRAFVAAIKSIEIGSNGATARLSTFLQEVRRSLAFQSQLFGAPDRNGLRVLEATDVRGLRFRAIFLAGLTEGGFPLSASRDWIYPHEERDRLREYGLTLEDISPNTLLKEEHYFYQVTCRATERLYLTRPLLLGDDSETVASYYIDELRRAVAPFRIETEIVRRDYDGKNLLEVANATEMKVGLVRQQERHFHRGPKKALLPQPRITRLLTLARNDGFLSDAALRRIEIERERAGPRFGPYDGEITNPDLLRLLHDKFGPDFVHSASGLSVYGNCPYRFYAQRVLRFEPRGEAALDLQAIDAGKLLHDILRRFFERHRREALHKLDRKKLQTELGAIADSVFDEHERVVPPLNKQIWKIDREIRKILLDQVLLYELEIEEEAEARGVLPTYFEVAFGGTRSSAKDPDSKEEPLELGRETFVGEEKIKISGQIDRVDVARDDTIVAYDYKLSTGA
;
A
#
# COMPACT_ATOMS: atom_id res chain seq x y z
N LEU A 1 -26.51 3.14 40.23
CA LEU A 1 -26.07 3.80 41.45
C LEU A 1 -27.25 4.06 42.41
N ARG A 2 -28.37 4.69 42.00
CA ARG A 2 -29.55 4.98 42.86
C ARG A 2 -30.07 3.76 43.62
N GLN A 3 -30.04 2.55 43.03
CA GLN A 3 -30.47 1.31 43.69
C GLN A 3 -29.39 0.61 44.49
N LEU A 4 -28.11 0.89 44.20
CA LEU A 4 -26.99 0.19 44.82
C LEU A 4 -26.45 0.94 46.05
N ILE A 5 -26.20 2.25 45.97
CA ILE A 5 -25.64 3.04 47.09
C ILE A 5 -26.37 2.81 48.40
N PRO A 6 -27.73 2.85 48.46
CA PRO A 6 -28.47 2.64 49.72
C PRO A 6 -28.39 1.22 50.30
N ARG A 7 -27.84 0.26 49.52
CA ARG A 7 -27.73 -1.14 49.95
C ARG A 7 -26.36 -1.49 50.54
N PHE A 8 -25.39 -0.59 50.44
CA PHE A 8 -24.07 -0.78 51.04
C PHE A 8 -23.93 0.02 52.32
N PRO A 9 -23.34 -0.58 53.40
CA PRO A 9 -23.14 0.10 54.67
C PRO A 9 -22.12 1.26 54.56
N GLU A 10 -21.23 1.20 53.58
CA GLU A 10 -20.22 2.23 53.29
C GLU A 10 -20.02 2.33 51.78
N THR A 11 -20.01 3.53 51.25
CA THR A 11 -19.74 3.80 49.83
C THR A 11 -18.80 4.97 49.72
N ILE A 12 -17.63 4.78 49.08
CA ILE A 12 -16.66 5.83 48.84
C ILE A 12 -16.77 6.22 47.37
N VAL A 13 -17.00 7.50 47.11
CA VAL A 13 -17.00 8.05 45.75
C VAL A 13 -15.82 9.02 45.64
N ASN A 14 -14.87 8.68 44.80
CA ASN A 14 -13.71 9.55 44.54
C ASN A 14 -13.99 10.40 43.29
N LEU A 15 -14.04 11.71 43.44
CA LEU A 15 -14.23 12.70 42.39
C LEU A 15 -13.06 13.65 42.40
N ASN A 16 -12.53 13.97 41.21
CA ASN A 16 -11.59 15.08 41.10
C ASN A 16 -12.40 16.38 41.15
N HIS A 17 -12.19 17.14 42.22
CA HIS A 17 -12.83 18.43 42.40
C HIS A 17 -11.88 19.37 43.19
N ASP A 18 -11.87 20.64 42.79
CA ASP A 18 -11.10 21.69 43.45
C ASP A 18 -12.00 22.94 43.61
N ASP A 19 -12.26 23.32 44.84
CA ASP A 19 -13.14 24.47 45.12
C ASP A 19 -12.49 25.80 44.72
N SER A 20 -11.17 25.82 44.52
CA SER A 20 -10.41 27.00 44.10
C SER A 20 -10.54 27.33 42.64
N ASN A 21 -10.98 26.34 41.81
CA ASN A 21 -11.19 26.49 40.36
C ASN A 21 -12.50 25.80 39.89
N PRO A 22 -13.68 26.31 40.34
CA PRO A 22 -14.94 25.58 40.15
C PRO A 22 -15.38 25.46 38.69
N GLU A 23 -14.92 26.33 37.80
CA GLU A 23 -15.41 26.33 36.40
C GLU A 23 -14.95 25.12 35.62
N ILE A 24 -13.74 24.63 35.86
CA ILE A 24 -13.21 23.41 35.24
C ILE A 24 -14.02 22.17 35.61
N PHE A 25 -14.69 22.21 36.78
CA PHE A 25 -15.48 21.06 37.27
C PHE A 25 -16.97 21.16 37.01
N VAL A 26 -17.41 22.17 36.28
CA VAL A 26 -18.82 22.33 35.84
C VAL A 26 -19.39 21.04 35.22
N PRO A 27 -18.66 20.29 34.35
CA PRO A 27 -19.19 19.05 33.78
C PRO A 27 -19.58 17.97 34.83
N PHE A 28 -19.09 18.07 36.05
CA PHE A 28 -19.35 17.10 37.12
C PHE A 28 -20.39 17.59 38.14
N GLN A 29 -20.80 18.84 38.10
CA GLN A 29 -21.74 19.40 39.06
C GLN A 29 -23.08 18.68 39.05
N GLU A 30 -23.59 18.29 37.89
CA GLU A 30 -24.82 17.51 37.76
C GLU A 30 -24.64 16.13 38.42
N THR A 31 -23.51 15.46 38.22
CA THR A 31 -23.22 14.17 38.85
C THR A 31 -23.13 14.27 40.35
N ILE A 32 -22.50 15.33 40.86
CA ILE A 32 -22.41 15.61 42.31
C ILE A 32 -23.83 15.82 42.88
N GLY A 33 -24.64 16.64 42.23
CA GLY A 33 -26.04 16.91 42.65
C GLY A 33 -26.90 15.63 42.64
N GLN A 34 -26.72 14.79 41.64
CA GLN A 34 -27.41 13.49 41.57
C GLN A 34 -26.96 12.56 42.69
N LEU A 35 -25.67 12.49 43.03
CA LEU A 35 -25.15 11.68 44.14
C LEU A 35 -25.73 12.19 45.50
N GLN A 36 -25.66 13.47 45.73
CA GLN A 36 -26.21 14.11 46.94
C GLN A 36 -27.72 13.88 47.07
N SER A 37 -28.48 13.73 45.97
CA SER A 37 -29.90 13.38 46.02
C SER A 37 -30.17 11.93 46.41
N ILE A 38 -29.19 11.04 46.34
CA ILE A 38 -29.34 9.61 46.68
C ILE A 38 -29.03 9.33 48.15
N ALA A 39 -27.98 10.00 48.67
CA ALA A 39 -27.49 9.79 50.05
C ALA A 39 -26.79 11.03 50.53
N THR A 40 -26.65 11.17 51.87
CA THR A 40 -25.79 12.20 52.48
C THR A 40 -24.34 11.68 52.44
N PHE A 41 -23.41 12.48 51.90
CA PHE A 41 -22.01 12.16 51.83
C PHE A 41 -21.21 13.13 52.72
N ASP A 42 -20.29 12.57 53.48
CA ASP A 42 -19.27 13.35 54.15
C ASP A 42 -18.17 13.66 53.13
N THR A 43 -17.90 14.92 52.89
CA THR A 43 -16.85 15.36 51.95
C THR A 43 -15.50 15.38 52.67
N VAL A 44 -14.60 14.56 52.18
CA VAL A 44 -13.21 14.57 52.68
C VAL A 44 -12.30 15.21 51.61
N HIS A 45 -11.78 16.39 51.91
CA HIS A 45 -10.80 17.06 51.01
C HIS A 45 -9.43 16.50 51.30
N THR A 46 -8.82 15.80 50.34
CA THR A 46 -7.45 15.34 50.46
C THR A 46 -6.51 16.41 49.88
N HIS A 47 -6.07 17.32 50.73
CA HIS A 47 -5.06 18.35 50.40
C HIS A 47 -3.65 17.76 50.48
N ASP A 48 -3.21 17.00 49.51
CA ASP A 48 -1.87 16.43 49.48
C ASP A 48 -1.00 17.04 48.35
N TYR A 49 -1.08 18.33 48.16
CA TYR A 49 -0.09 19.04 47.38
C TYR A 49 0.96 19.62 48.32
N THR A 50 2.11 18.94 48.47
CA THR A 50 3.28 19.56 49.02
C THR A 50 3.56 20.78 48.12
N ALA A 51 3.33 21.95 48.67
CA ALA A 51 3.52 23.22 47.99
C ALA A 51 5.02 23.41 47.67
N THR A 52 5.40 23.03 46.46
CA THR A 52 6.67 23.50 45.90
C THR A 52 6.34 24.83 45.23
N ASN A 53 7.14 25.88 45.57
CA ASN A 53 6.97 27.20 44.94
C ASN A 53 7.44 27.23 43.47
N GLY A 54 7.13 26.17 42.70
CA GLY A 54 7.57 25.99 41.31
C GLY A 54 6.47 26.29 40.29
N ALA A 55 6.87 26.29 39.06
CA ALA A 55 5.95 26.53 37.90
C ALA A 55 4.76 25.57 37.87
N LEU A 56 4.95 24.30 38.26
CA LEU A 56 3.86 23.32 38.32
C LEU A 56 2.84 23.66 39.44
N SER A 57 3.22 24.28 40.52
CA SER A 57 2.31 24.74 41.56
C SER A 57 1.45 25.89 41.07
N VAL A 58 2.11 26.89 40.46
CA VAL A 58 1.44 28.06 39.85
C VAL A 58 0.46 27.62 38.72
N LEU A 59 0.86 26.64 37.90
CA LEU A 59 0.00 26.06 36.85
C LEU A 59 -1.30 25.51 37.43
N ARG A 60 -1.23 24.72 38.48
CA ARG A 60 -2.43 24.11 39.12
C ARG A 60 -3.42 25.13 39.64
N GLU A 61 -2.95 26.25 40.14
CA GLU A 61 -3.78 27.29 40.70
C GLU A 61 -4.42 28.19 39.64
N ASN A 62 -3.70 28.42 38.53
CA ASN A 62 -4.09 29.47 37.57
C ASN A 62 -4.67 28.96 36.27
N LEU A 63 -4.40 27.68 35.88
CA LEU A 63 -4.82 27.16 34.56
C LEU A 63 -6.36 27.15 34.44
N PHE A 64 -6.86 27.82 33.44
CA PHE A 64 -8.29 28.04 33.18
C PHE A 64 -9.07 28.63 34.37
N ASN A 65 -8.39 29.43 35.23
CA ASN A 65 -9.03 30.03 36.38
C ASN A 65 -9.32 31.51 36.08
N PRO A 66 -10.56 31.90 35.74
CA PRO A 66 -10.90 33.27 35.41
C PRO A 66 -10.78 34.21 36.58
N LEU A 67 -10.89 33.71 37.82
CA LEU A 67 -10.78 34.53 39.03
C LEU A 67 -9.38 35.09 39.26
N LYS A 68 -8.37 34.50 38.62
CA LYS A 68 -6.96 34.90 38.73
C LYS A 68 -6.36 35.47 37.43
N SER A 69 -7.18 35.62 36.37
CA SER A 69 -6.69 36.13 35.08
C SER A 69 -6.10 37.55 35.18
N ASP A 70 -6.64 38.40 36.06
CA ASP A 70 -6.21 39.78 36.22
C ASP A 70 -4.95 39.97 37.13
N GLU A 71 -4.54 38.89 37.82
CA GLU A 71 -3.36 38.91 38.70
C GLU A 71 -2.08 38.38 37.99
N ILE A 72 -2.20 37.90 36.76
CA ILE A 72 -1.10 37.26 36.03
C ILE A 72 -0.20 38.34 35.40
N SER A 73 1.12 38.25 35.73
CA SER A 73 2.14 39.13 35.15
C SER A 73 2.28 38.92 33.64
N GLU A 74 2.22 39.96 32.83
CA GLU A 74 2.40 39.89 31.38
C GLU A 74 3.86 39.66 30.95
N ASP A 75 4.85 39.83 31.83
CA ASP A 75 6.28 39.74 31.49
C ASP A 75 6.97 38.67 32.36
N PRO A 76 7.20 37.45 31.83
CA PRO A 76 7.77 36.34 32.58
C PRO A 76 9.29 36.51 32.75
N ASP A 77 9.75 36.64 34.01
CA ASP A 77 11.13 36.93 34.36
C ASP A 77 12.03 35.67 34.42
N PHE A 78 11.46 34.49 34.73
CA PHE A 78 12.24 33.32 35.09
C PHE A 78 11.97 32.13 34.16
N VAL A 79 13.02 31.59 33.54
CA VAL A 79 12.91 30.35 32.75
C VAL A 79 12.70 29.15 33.66
N THR A 80 11.62 28.38 33.42
CA THR A 80 11.38 27.15 34.19
C THR A 80 11.99 25.94 33.50
N HIS A 81 12.48 25.00 34.34
CA HIS A 81 12.90 23.67 33.87
C HIS A 81 11.91 22.56 34.25
N GLU A 82 10.86 22.89 35.01
CA GLU A 82 9.80 21.93 35.37
C GLU A 82 8.87 21.64 34.21
N ILE A 83 8.66 22.63 33.33
CA ILE A 83 7.80 22.54 32.16
C ILE A 83 8.62 22.81 30.91
N ARG A 84 8.61 21.89 29.97
CA ARG A 84 9.27 22.02 28.66
C ARG A 84 8.28 21.87 27.53
N TYR A 85 8.44 22.68 26.48
CA TYR A 85 7.63 22.59 25.26
C TYR A 85 8.51 22.31 24.06
N LEU A 86 8.22 21.20 23.38
CA LEU A 86 9.02 20.64 22.29
C LEU A 86 8.19 20.61 20.98
N GLU A 87 8.67 21.29 19.95
CA GLU A 87 8.14 21.21 18.59
C GLU A 87 8.96 20.22 17.77
N CYS A 88 8.37 19.09 17.39
CA CYS A 88 9.05 17.99 16.74
C CYS A 88 8.71 17.97 15.24
N GLY A 89 9.64 17.52 14.39
CA GLY A 89 9.43 17.53 12.94
C GLY A 89 8.18 16.79 12.48
N ASP A 90 7.95 15.59 13.00
CA ASP A 90 6.77 14.76 12.74
C ASP A 90 6.42 13.91 13.97
N ARG A 91 5.35 13.12 13.91
CA ARG A 91 4.94 12.21 14.99
C ARG A 91 6.01 11.19 15.35
N ASP A 92 6.76 10.69 14.39
CA ASP A 92 7.84 9.73 14.64
C ASP A 92 8.97 10.39 15.47
N THR A 93 9.37 11.58 15.05
CA THR A 93 10.37 12.40 15.76
C THR A 93 9.88 12.79 17.14
N GLU A 94 8.59 13.11 17.31
CA GLU A 94 7.96 13.43 18.58
C GLU A 94 8.10 12.26 19.56
N ILE A 95 7.66 11.05 19.18
CA ILE A 95 7.73 9.89 20.07
C ILE A 95 9.18 9.45 20.31
N ARG A 96 10.09 9.56 19.33
CA ARG A 96 11.53 9.31 19.53
C ARG A 96 12.15 10.29 20.51
N THR A 97 11.76 11.56 20.45
CA THR A 97 12.22 12.57 21.39
C THR A 97 11.76 12.26 22.80
N ILE A 98 10.49 11.86 22.96
CA ILE A 98 9.95 11.40 24.23
C ILE A 98 10.71 10.17 24.74
N ALA A 99 10.92 9.16 23.89
CA ALA A 99 11.66 7.95 24.27
C ALA A 99 13.09 8.27 24.73
N ARG A 100 13.77 9.19 24.06
CA ARG A 100 15.10 9.67 24.45
C ARG A 100 15.08 10.33 25.82
N GLU A 101 14.11 11.20 26.07
CA GLU A 101 13.99 11.92 27.33
C GLU A 101 13.59 10.97 28.47
N VAL A 102 12.73 9.98 28.23
CA VAL A 102 12.42 8.90 29.17
C VAL A 102 13.69 8.16 29.57
N LYS A 103 14.53 7.76 28.59
CA LYS A 103 15.82 7.11 28.88
C LYS A 103 16.73 8.02 29.71
N ARG A 104 16.80 9.31 29.40
CA ARG A 104 17.58 10.28 30.14
C ARG A 104 17.12 10.36 31.61
N LEU A 105 15.82 10.50 31.85
CA LEU A 105 15.26 10.57 33.20
C LEU A 105 15.57 9.29 34.00
N VAL A 106 15.41 8.12 33.37
CA VAL A 106 15.70 6.84 34.05
C VAL A 106 17.18 6.66 34.34
N GLN A 107 18.04 6.99 33.37
CA GLN A 107 19.48 6.73 33.49
C GLN A 107 20.22 7.78 34.32
N THR A 108 19.79 9.04 34.29
CA THR A 108 20.53 10.15 34.90
C THR A 108 19.85 10.74 36.15
N GLU A 109 18.52 10.67 36.25
CA GLU A 109 17.74 11.28 37.32
C GLU A 109 17.03 10.27 38.23
N ASN A 110 17.31 8.97 38.05
CA ASN A 110 16.79 7.89 38.90
C ASN A 110 15.25 7.78 38.92
N PHE A 111 14.60 8.07 37.79
CA PHE A 111 13.18 7.79 37.60
C PHE A 111 12.95 6.31 37.33
N LYS A 112 11.85 5.76 37.82
CA LYS A 112 11.35 4.45 37.38
C LYS A 112 10.38 4.64 36.21
N LEU A 113 10.29 3.66 35.29
CA LEU A 113 9.32 3.74 34.19
C LEU A 113 7.88 3.91 34.69
N ALA A 114 7.56 3.30 35.84
CA ALA A 114 6.24 3.43 36.47
C ALA A 114 5.95 4.85 37.02
N ASP A 115 6.99 5.69 37.22
CA ASP A 115 6.85 7.07 37.65
C ASP A 115 6.59 8.04 36.50
N ILE A 116 6.59 7.52 35.24
CA ILE A 116 6.50 8.31 34.02
C ILE A 116 5.23 7.90 33.26
N ALA A 117 4.47 8.88 32.76
CA ALA A 117 3.38 8.67 31.85
C ALA A 117 3.63 9.35 30.49
N LEU A 118 3.22 8.68 29.44
CA LEU A 118 3.02 9.26 28.12
C LEU A 118 1.51 9.35 27.88
N ASP A 119 1.02 10.57 27.81
CA ASP A 119 -0.38 10.86 27.63
C ASP A 119 -0.66 11.38 26.23
N VAL A 120 -1.74 10.91 25.65
CA VAL A 120 -2.24 11.33 24.34
C VAL A 120 -3.73 11.57 24.44
N ARG A 121 -4.25 12.53 23.70
CA ARG A 121 -5.70 12.77 23.70
C ARG A 121 -6.48 11.61 23.09
N GLU A 122 -5.94 11.04 22.01
CA GLU A 122 -6.53 9.93 21.27
C GLU A 122 -5.48 8.84 21.02
N ARG A 123 -5.63 7.71 21.69
CA ARG A 123 -4.66 6.61 21.62
C ARG A 123 -4.58 6.00 20.23
N SER A 124 -5.72 5.88 19.54
CA SER A 124 -5.81 5.32 18.20
C SER A 124 -4.85 5.98 17.21
N THR A 125 -4.68 7.29 17.31
CA THR A 125 -3.82 8.10 16.45
C THR A 125 -2.34 7.85 16.66
N TYR A 126 -1.93 7.50 17.89
CA TYR A 126 -0.51 7.40 18.29
C TYR A 126 -0.05 5.97 18.57
N ALA A 127 -0.94 5.04 18.85
CA ALA A 127 -0.62 3.72 19.38
C ALA A 127 0.38 2.93 18.52
N SER A 128 0.23 2.95 17.21
CA SER A 128 1.14 2.25 16.29
C SER A 128 2.56 2.84 16.33
N THR A 129 2.67 4.17 16.32
CA THR A 129 3.97 4.87 16.39
C THR A 129 4.62 4.64 17.74
N ILE A 130 3.87 4.77 18.83
CA ILE A 130 4.38 4.53 20.20
C ILE A 130 4.86 3.08 20.33
N SER A 131 4.03 2.10 19.94
CA SER A 131 4.40 0.68 20.01
C SER A 131 5.70 0.38 19.27
N ARG A 132 5.82 0.84 18.03
CA ARG A 132 7.01 0.64 17.21
C ARG A 132 8.25 1.31 17.80
N VAL A 133 8.16 2.59 18.14
CA VAL A 133 9.30 3.36 18.66
C VAL A 133 9.75 2.81 20.01
N MET A 134 8.84 2.49 20.93
CA MET A 134 9.20 1.95 22.24
C MET A 134 9.91 0.59 22.14
N VAL A 135 9.48 -0.27 21.19
CA VAL A 135 10.19 -1.53 20.90
C VAL A 135 11.59 -1.25 20.34
N GLU A 136 11.71 -0.38 19.33
CA GLU A 136 13.00 0.01 18.74
C GLU A 136 13.96 0.59 19.79
N GLU A 137 13.42 1.37 20.73
CA GLU A 137 14.17 1.99 21.82
C GLU A 137 14.36 1.07 23.04
N SER A 138 13.84 -0.15 23.01
CA SER A 138 13.90 -1.11 24.12
C SER A 138 13.32 -0.55 25.43
N ILE A 139 12.22 0.20 25.31
CA ILE A 139 11.47 0.73 26.46
C ILE A 139 10.22 -0.13 26.64
N PRO A 140 10.13 -0.94 27.69
CA PRO A 140 8.89 -1.65 27.98
C PRO A 140 7.77 -0.66 28.27
N CYS A 141 6.59 -0.86 27.63
CA CYS A 141 5.45 0.03 27.81
C CYS A 141 4.16 -0.72 28.10
N ASN A 142 3.31 -0.10 28.92
CA ASN A 142 1.97 -0.57 29.20
C ASN A 142 1.00 0.13 28.25
N LEU A 143 1.02 -0.32 26.98
CA LEU A 143 0.15 0.16 25.91
C LEU A 143 -0.78 -0.95 25.48
N GLU A 144 -2.09 -0.71 25.57
CA GLU A 144 -3.09 -1.56 24.94
C GLU A 144 -3.29 -1.12 23.49
N LEU A 145 -2.62 -1.80 22.56
CA LEU A 145 -2.84 -1.61 21.14
C LEU A 145 -3.99 -2.53 20.68
N ARG A 146 -5.09 -1.94 20.25
CA ARG A 146 -6.19 -2.66 19.62
C ARG A 146 -6.15 -2.43 18.12
N VAL A 147 -6.27 -3.52 17.37
CA VAL A 147 -6.33 -3.52 15.91
C VAL A 147 -7.71 -4.03 15.52
N ASP A 148 -8.37 -3.33 14.62
CA ASP A 148 -9.67 -3.79 14.11
C ASP A 148 -9.50 -5.12 13.39
N ALA A 149 -10.44 -6.04 13.66
CA ALA A 149 -10.30 -7.40 13.15
C ALA A 149 -10.16 -7.49 11.61
N PRO A 150 -10.81 -6.65 10.79
CA PRO A 150 -10.57 -6.61 9.34
C PRO A 150 -9.15 -6.24 8.94
N ASP A 151 -8.44 -5.45 9.75
CA ASP A 151 -7.09 -4.96 9.44
C ASP A 151 -5.99 -5.96 9.79
N VAL A 152 -6.33 -7.00 10.54
CA VAL A 152 -5.41 -8.09 10.84
C VAL A 152 -5.05 -8.83 9.54
N PRO A 153 -3.76 -9.04 9.22
CA PRO A 153 -3.35 -9.60 7.93
C PRO A 153 -4.05 -10.89 7.54
N ALA A 154 -4.22 -11.83 8.49
CA ALA A 154 -4.93 -13.08 8.26
C ALA A 154 -6.41 -12.85 7.90
N ASN A 155 -7.10 -11.96 8.60
CA ASN A 155 -8.49 -11.62 8.31
C ASN A 155 -8.62 -10.84 6.99
N ARG A 156 -7.66 -9.96 6.68
CA ARG A 156 -7.63 -9.26 5.40
C ARG A 156 -7.50 -10.23 4.23
N ALA A 157 -6.67 -11.25 4.37
CA ALA A 157 -6.57 -12.32 3.38
C ALA A 157 -7.90 -13.10 3.25
N ALA A 158 -8.50 -13.48 4.38
CA ALA A 158 -9.81 -14.14 4.37
C ALA A 158 -10.89 -13.26 3.73
N LEU A 159 -10.92 -11.95 4.02
CA LEU A 159 -11.87 -11.01 3.42
C LEU A 159 -11.68 -10.90 1.89
N LYS A 160 -10.46 -10.94 1.37
CA LYS A 160 -10.20 -11.00 -0.09
C LYS A 160 -10.85 -12.23 -0.72
N LEU A 161 -10.69 -13.41 -0.10
CA LEU A 161 -11.35 -14.64 -0.54
C LEU A 161 -12.89 -14.50 -0.52
N LEU A 162 -13.46 -13.95 0.55
CA LEU A 162 -14.91 -13.74 0.66
C LEU A 162 -15.41 -12.76 -0.39
N THR A 163 -14.64 -11.72 -0.72
CA THR A 163 -14.96 -10.76 -1.79
C THR A 163 -15.02 -11.44 -3.16
N LEU A 164 -14.04 -12.29 -3.44
CA LEU A 164 -14.01 -13.06 -4.69
C LEU A 164 -15.23 -13.99 -4.81
N LEU A 165 -15.57 -14.70 -3.73
CA LEU A 165 -16.76 -15.56 -3.69
C LEU A 165 -18.07 -14.79 -3.84
N GLU A 166 -18.16 -13.58 -3.31
CA GLU A 166 -19.32 -12.71 -3.49
C GLU A 166 -19.48 -12.29 -4.94
N GLY A 167 -18.38 -11.88 -5.60
CA GLY A 167 -18.37 -11.58 -7.03
C GLY A 167 -18.86 -12.75 -7.87
N LEU A 168 -18.34 -13.96 -7.62
CA LEU A 168 -18.75 -15.18 -8.29
C LEU A 168 -20.24 -15.56 -8.04
N SER A 169 -20.82 -15.12 -6.93
CA SER A 169 -22.22 -15.43 -6.59
C SER A 169 -23.23 -14.43 -7.12
N ALA A 170 -22.80 -13.20 -7.40
CA ALA A 170 -23.66 -12.10 -7.81
C ALA A 170 -23.98 -12.11 -9.31
N ASP A 171 -23.10 -12.62 -10.16
CA ASP A 171 -23.22 -12.60 -11.62
C ASP A 171 -22.95 -14.00 -12.18
N GLU A 172 -23.89 -14.55 -12.97
CA GLU A 172 -23.73 -15.85 -13.61
C GLU A 172 -22.62 -15.85 -14.67
N ASP A 173 -22.34 -14.68 -15.24
CA ASP A 173 -21.29 -14.46 -16.24
C ASP A 173 -19.97 -13.93 -15.64
N HIS A 174 -19.87 -13.81 -14.32
CA HIS A 174 -18.64 -13.33 -13.70
C HIS A 174 -17.53 -14.37 -13.82
N SER A 175 -16.59 -14.09 -14.70
CA SER A 175 -15.39 -14.90 -14.87
C SER A 175 -14.26 -14.35 -14.01
N THR A 176 -13.78 -15.14 -13.06
CA THR A 176 -12.63 -14.79 -12.22
C THR A 176 -11.41 -14.49 -13.09
N ARG A 177 -10.75 -13.37 -12.83
CA ARG A 177 -9.47 -13.05 -13.48
C ARG A 177 -8.31 -13.77 -12.81
N ILE A 178 -7.30 -14.09 -13.59
CA ILE A 178 -6.07 -14.68 -13.07
C ILE A 178 -5.38 -13.76 -12.06
N ALA A 179 -5.44 -12.44 -12.24
CA ALA A 179 -4.87 -11.47 -11.31
C ALA A 179 -5.49 -11.55 -9.91
N GLU A 180 -6.82 -11.70 -9.80
CA GLU A 180 -7.52 -11.86 -8.52
C GLU A 180 -7.12 -13.17 -7.81
N LEU A 181 -6.97 -14.23 -8.60
CA LEU A 181 -6.51 -15.52 -8.10
C LEU A 181 -5.03 -15.46 -7.69
N ALA A 182 -4.19 -14.76 -8.45
CA ALA A 182 -2.79 -14.54 -8.14
C ALA A 182 -2.61 -13.84 -6.79
N ASP A 183 -3.44 -12.85 -6.49
CA ASP A 183 -3.43 -12.13 -5.21
C ASP A 183 -3.72 -13.05 -4.02
N LEU A 184 -4.62 -14.02 -4.19
CA LEU A 184 -4.89 -15.04 -3.16
C LEU A 184 -3.73 -16.02 -3.02
N ILE A 185 -3.23 -16.55 -4.12
CA ILE A 185 -2.15 -17.55 -4.14
C ILE A 185 -0.84 -16.97 -3.59
N LYS A 186 -0.57 -15.69 -3.80
CA LYS A 186 0.61 -15.00 -3.26
C LYS A 186 0.50 -14.63 -1.79
N SER A 187 -0.69 -14.68 -1.23
CA SER A 187 -0.86 -14.46 0.20
C SER A 187 -0.19 -15.59 0.99
N GLU A 188 0.58 -15.26 2.01
CA GLU A 188 1.19 -16.25 2.92
C GLU A 188 0.15 -17.11 3.65
N TYR A 189 -1.13 -16.70 3.64
CA TYR A 189 -2.22 -17.39 4.33
C TYR A 189 -2.92 -18.44 3.48
N PHE A 190 -2.67 -18.51 2.18
CA PHE A 190 -3.34 -19.47 1.29
C PHE A 190 -2.35 -20.31 0.50
N ARG A 191 -2.57 -21.60 0.57
CA ARG A 191 -1.98 -22.60 -0.32
C ARG A 191 -2.95 -23.78 -0.40
N LEU A 192 -2.86 -24.58 -1.45
CA LEU A 192 -3.59 -25.84 -1.41
C LEU A 192 -3.09 -26.70 -0.25
N SER A 193 -4.01 -27.30 0.49
CA SER A 193 -3.65 -28.23 1.58
C SER A 193 -2.80 -29.38 1.06
N ASP A 194 -2.00 -29.98 1.94
CA ASP A 194 -1.17 -31.14 1.54
C ASP A 194 -2.00 -32.31 0.99
N ALA A 195 -3.26 -32.43 1.42
CA ALA A 195 -4.19 -33.43 0.88
C ALA A 195 -4.52 -33.12 -0.60
N GLU A 196 -4.84 -31.88 -0.92
CA GLU A 196 -5.11 -31.44 -2.30
C GLU A 196 -3.87 -31.57 -3.18
N LEU A 197 -2.70 -31.14 -2.69
CA LEU A 197 -1.44 -31.28 -3.42
C LEU A 197 -1.07 -32.75 -3.69
N ARG A 198 -1.36 -33.66 -2.77
CA ARG A 198 -1.17 -35.11 -3.00
C ARG A 198 -2.09 -35.60 -4.11
N VAL A 199 -3.36 -35.22 -4.10
CA VAL A 199 -4.30 -35.61 -5.18
C VAL A 199 -3.81 -35.11 -6.53
N LEU A 200 -3.34 -33.85 -6.61
CA LEU A 200 -2.78 -33.32 -7.86
C LEU A 200 -1.51 -34.05 -8.27
N SER A 201 -0.63 -34.38 -7.32
CA SER A 201 0.62 -35.09 -7.62
C SER A 201 0.41 -36.50 -8.17
N THR A 202 -0.71 -37.16 -7.88
CA THR A 202 -1.02 -38.47 -8.48
C THR A 202 -1.34 -38.39 -9.98
N ARG A 203 -1.64 -37.20 -10.50
CA ARG A 203 -1.87 -36.94 -11.93
C ARG A 203 -0.56 -36.70 -12.69
N PHE A 204 0.56 -36.59 -12.00
CA PHE A 204 1.88 -36.36 -12.59
C PHE A 204 2.71 -37.66 -12.62
N ASP A 205 3.40 -37.86 -13.72
CA ASP A 205 4.43 -38.90 -13.81
C ASP A 205 5.56 -38.61 -12.77
N GLU A 206 6.01 -39.62 -12.09
CA GLU A 206 7.01 -39.55 -11.03
C GLU A 206 8.30 -38.84 -11.49
N ARG A 207 8.69 -39.03 -12.76
CA ARG A 207 9.82 -38.33 -13.40
C ARG A 207 9.63 -36.81 -13.48
N HIS A 208 8.42 -36.33 -13.72
CA HIS A 208 8.12 -34.90 -13.75
C HIS A 208 8.05 -34.31 -12.34
N LEU A 209 7.62 -35.09 -11.35
CA LEU A 209 7.66 -34.71 -9.95
C LEU A 209 9.08 -34.60 -9.41
N GLU A 210 9.99 -35.49 -9.85
CA GLU A 210 11.42 -35.38 -9.51
C GLU A 210 12.03 -34.09 -10.04
N LEU A 211 11.72 -33.70 -11.28
CA LEU A 211 12.17 -32.41 -11.83
C LEU A 211 11.65 -31.20 -11.05
N LEU A 212 10.44 -31.28 -10.50
CA LEU A 212 9.86 -30.24 -9.65
C LEU A 212 10.46 -30.22 -8.24
N ARG A 213 10.96 -31.35 -7.73
CA ARG A 213 11.51 -31.53 -6.38
C ARG A 213 13.03 -31.53 -6.32
N ALA A 214 13.72 -31.75 -7.46
CA ALA A 214 15.14 -31.92 -7.50
C ALA A 214 15.92 -30.72 -6.96
N ASP A 215 16.98 -30.94 -6.22
CA ASP A 215 17.85 -29.86 -5.76
C ASP A 215 18.71 -29.33 -6.92
N VAL A 216 18.88 -28.01 -7.00
CA VAL A 216 19.67 -27.37 -8.07
C VAL A 216 21.08 -28.00 -8.16
N GLN A 217 21.61 -28.47 -7.03
CA GLN A 217 22.89 -29.15 -6.94
C GLN A 217 22.92 -30.56 -7.58
N SER A 218 21.75 -31.19 -7.72
CA SER A 218 21.62 -32.52 -8.33
C SER A 218 21.33 -32.50 -9.81
N LEU A 219 21.14 -31.34 -10.40
CA LEU A 219 20.87 -31.16 -11.84
C LEU A 219 22.15 -31.05 -12.65
N THR A 220 22.16 -31.58 -13.86
CA THR A 220 23.29 -31.40 -14.79
C THR A 220 23.46 -29.92 -15.16
N ALA A 221 24.70 -29.50 -15.47
CA ALA A 221 25.01 -28.14 -15.90
C ALA A 221 24.14 -27.69 -17.08
N GLU A 222 23.78 -28.60 -18.00
CA GLU A 222 22.89 -28.30 -19.14
C GLU A 222 21.44 -28.09 -18.68
N THR A 223 20.97 -28.89 -17.74
CA THR A 223 19.64 -28.73 -17.15
C THR A 223 19.57 -27.46 -16.31
N ILE A 224 20.61 -27.14 -15.55
CA ILE A 224 20.74 -25.88 -14.82
C ILE A 224 20.78 -24.69 -15.80
N HIS A 225 21.46 -24.81 -16.93
CA HIS A 225 21.50 -23.77 -17.95
C HIS A 225 20.15 -23.55 -18.64
N ARG A 226 19.40 -24.62 -18.91
CA ARG A 226 18.03 -24.55 -19.44
C ARG A 226 16.99 -24.08 -18.40
N LEU A 227 17.21 -24.45 -17.14
CA LEU A 227 16.36 -24.08 -16.01
C LEU A 227 16.78 -22.74 -15.40
N LYS A 228 17.81 -22.07 -15.96
CA LYS A 228 18.47 -20.90 -15.37
C LYS A 228 17.51 -20.11 -14.48
N ASN A 229 17.66 -20.41 -13.20
CA ASN A 229 17.23 -19.61 -12.05
C ASN A 229 15.72 -19.38 -11.83
N ARG A 230 14.80 -19.95 -12.61
CA ARG A 230 13.41 -19.47 -12.55
C ARG A 230 12.31 -20.55 -12.47
N HIS A 231 12.63 -21.84 -12.55
CA HIS A 231 11.59 -22.82 -12.88
C HIS A 231 11.52 -24.01 -11.97
N ARG A 232 12.11 -23.89 -10.82
CA ARG A 232 11.93 -24.84 -9.77
C ARG A 232 10.71 -24.48 -8.97
N ILE A 233 9.63 -25.15 -9.30
CA ILE A 233 8.42 -25.11 -8.51
C ILE A 233 8.48 -26.28 -7.55
N GLY A 234 8.61 -26.03 -6.25
CA GLY A 234 8.16 -26.99 -5.26
C GLY A 234 6.68 -27.34 -5.51
N LEU A 235 6.13 -28.31 -4.84
CA LEU A 235 4.69 -28.59 -4.96
C LEU A 235 3.83 -27.34 -4.66
N TRP A 236 4.41 -26.38 -3.95
CA TRP A 236 3.85 -25.04 -3.78
C TRP A 236 4.97 -24.01 -3.77
N ASP A 237 4.96 -23.14 -4.78
CA ASP A 237 5.88 -21.99 -4.93
C ASP A 237 5.11 -20.85 -5.55
N ALA A 238 4.79 -19.84 -4.74
CA ALA A 238 3.97 -18.69 -5.16
C ALA A 238 4.67 -17.85 -6.24
N ASP A 239 5.99 -17.70 -6.19
CA ASP A 239 6.74 -16.93 -7.19
C ASP A 239 6.78 -17.64 -8.54
N ALA A 240 6.89 -18.96 -8.53
CA ALA A 240 6.83 -19.74 -9.75
C ALA A 240 5.42 -19.76 -10.38
N LEU A 241 4.36 -19.81 -9.55
CA LEU A 241 2.99 -19.65 -10.00
C LEU A 241 2.80 -18.27 -10.65
N GLU A 242 3.31 -17.21 -10.03
CA GLU A 242 3.26 -15.86 -10.61
C GLU A 242 4.03 -15.73 -11.92
N ASN A 243 5.19 -16.37 -12.03
CA ASN A 243 5.95 -16.39 -13.29
C ASN A 243 5.14 -17.07 -14.41
N ALA A 244 4.39 -18.14 -14.10
CA ALA A 244 3.49 -18.76 -15.05
C ALA A 244 2.31 -17.84 -15.44
N PHE A 245 1.73 -17.12 -14.46
CA PHE A 245 0.69 -16.14 -14.75
C PHE A 245 1.17 -15.06 -15.71
N ALA A 246 2.36 -14.52 -15.46
CA ALA A 246 2.96 -13.51 -16.32
C ALA A 246 3.39 -14.05 -17.70
N TYR A 247 3.79 -15.33 -17.78
CA TYR A 247 4.17 -15.98 -19.05
C TYR A 247 2.98 -16.17 -19.96
N VAL A 248 1.85 -16.62 -19.42
CA VAL A 248 0.61 -16.88 -20.19
C VAL A 248 -0.18 -15.59 -20.43
N GLY A 249 -0.24 -14.70 -19.44
CA GLY A 249 -0.97 -13.45 -19.45
C GLY A 249 -1.77 -13.25 -18.16
N SER A 250 -1.44 -12.21 -17.39
CA SER A 250 -2.07 -11.93 -16.09
C SER A 250 -3.48 -11.35 -16.18
N ASP A 251 -3.83 -10.75 -17.33
CA ASP A 251 -5.10 -10.04 -17.52
C ASP A 251 -6.26 -10.94 -17.99
N LEU A 252 -5.95 -12.20 -18.26
CA LEU A 252 -6.94 -13.18 -18.76
C LEU A 252 -7.87 -13.66 -17.65
N THR A 253 -9.07 -14.09 -18.03
CA THR A 253 -9.91 -14.89 -17.14
C THR A 253 -9.25 -16.23 -16.85
N VAL A 254 -9.65 -16.88 -15.76
CA VAL A 254 -9.11 -18.22 -15.42
C VAL A 254 -9.34 -19.21 -16.56
N THR A 255 -10.52 -19.21 -17.20
CA THR A 255 -10.86 -20.09 -18.32
C THR A 255 -9.98 -19.81 -19.54
N ALA A 256 -9.88 -18.54 -19.95
CA ALA A 256 -9.03 -18.14 -21.08
C ALA A 256 -7.54 -18.41 -20.80
N TRP A 257 -7.11 -18.20 -19.57
CA TRP A 257 -5.74 -18.48 -19.14
C TRP A 257 -5.40 -19.96 -19.21
N LEU A 258 -6.30 -20.83 -18.74
CA LEU A 258 -6.13 -22.28 -18.82
C LEU A 258 -6.08 -22.76 -20.28
N ALA A 259 -6.98 -22.26 -21.15
CA ALA A 259 -6.97 -22.59 -22.58
C ALA A 259 -5.67 -22.14 -23.25
N ARG A 260 -5.22 -20.91 -23.03
CA ARG A 260 -3.96 -20.37 -23.55
C ARG A 260 -2.74 -21.09 -22.99
N SER A 261 -2.75 -21.40 -21.70
CA SER A 261 -1.69 -22.18 -21.04
C SER A 261 -1.56 -23.55 -21.69
N HIS A 262 -2.68 -24.22 -21.97
CA HIS A 262 -2.70 -25.50 -22.65
C HIS A 262 -2.07 -25.43 -24.05
N LYS A 263 -2.42 -24.43 -24.84
CA LYS A 263 -1.85 -24.22 -26.18
C LYS A 263 -0.33 -23.95 -26.09
N LEU A 264 0.09 -23.03 -25.25
CA LEU A 264 1.52 -22.73 -25.03
C LEU A 264 2.30 -23.96 -24.55
N PHE A 265 1.69 -24.76 -23.71
CA PHE A 265 2.25 -25.99 -23.20
C PHE A 265 2.47 -27.02 -24.31
N THR A 266 1.53 -27.16 -25.27
CA THR A 266 1.65 -28.08 -26.41
C THR A 266 2.79 -27.71 -27.34
N ASP A 267 3.16 -26.45 -27.43
CA ASP A 267 4.21 -25.91 -28.27
C ASP A 267 5.61 -25.97 -27.66
N LEU A 268 5.72 -26.33 -26.36
CA LEU A 268 7.01 -26.43 -25.69
C LEU A 268 7.69 -27.80 -25.97
N PRO A 269 9.04 -27.83 -26.15
CA PRO A 269 9.75 -29.08 -26.33
C PRO A 269 9.57 -30.00 -25.14
N GLY A 270 9.24 -31.28 -25.40
CA GLY A 270 8.97 -32.28 -24.35
C GLY A 270 7.56 -32.32 -23.79
N ALA A 271 6.65 -31.54 -24.32
CA ALA A 271 5.26 -31.45 -23.87
C ALA A 271 4.42 -32.70 -24.13
N THR A 272 4.84 -33.60 -25.02
CA THR A 272 4.01 -34.72 -25.52
C THR A 272 3.57 -35.67 -24.38
N ALA A 273 4.45 -35.93 -23.42
CA ALA A 273 4.14 -36.83 -22.31
C ALA A 273 3.21 -36.18 -21.25
N THR A 274 3.08 -34.87 -21.26
CA THR A 274 2.32 -34.12 -20.26
C THR A 274 0.92 -33.74 -20.78
N LYS A 275 0.65 -33.84 -22.10
CA LYS A 275 -0.66 -33.64 -22.71
C LYS A 275 -1.75 -34.57 -22.17
N GLU A 276 -1.38 -35.82 -21.90
CA GLU A 276 -2.28 -36.83 -21.34
C GLU A 276 -2.67 -36.57 -19.88
N ILE A 277 -1.89 -35.76 -19.15
CA ILE A 277 -2.08 -35.48 -17.74
C ILE A 277 -3.17 -34.42 -17.52
N LEU A 278 -3.27 -33.46 -18.41
CA LEU A 278 -4.18 -32.30 -18.24
C LEU A 278 -5.65 -32.65 -18.54
N ASN A 279 -5.97 -33.85 -19.11
CA ASN A 279 -7.31 -34.38 -19.40
C ASN A 279 -8.40 -33.30 -19.49
N ILE A 280 -8.17 -32.31 -20.38
CA ILE A 280 -9.09 -31.21 -20.62
C ILE A 280 -10.17 -31.77 -21.55
N ASP A 281 -11.43 -31.71 -21.13
CA ASP A 281 -12.57 -32.17 -21.90
C ASP A 281 -12.59 -31.42 -23.26
N PRO A 282 -12.42 -32.10 -24.38
CA PRO A 282 -12.45 -31.48 -25.71
C PRO A 282 -13.78 -30.77 -26.03
N GLY A 283 -14.87 -31.12 -25.34
CA GLY A 283 -16.18 -30.52 -25.53
C GLY A 283 -16.34 -29.12 -24.89
N ALA A 284 -15.48 -28.75 -23.93
CA ALA A 284 -15.48 -27.40 -23.36
C ALA A 284 -14.70 -26.38 -24.23
N GLN A 285 -13.94 -26.86 -25.21
CA GLN A 285 -13.05 -26.08 -26.05
C GLN A 285 -13.79 -25.24 -27.12
N ASP A 286 -14.98 -25.65 -27.55
CA ASP A 286 -15.58 -25.11 -28.79
C ASP A 286 -16.24 -23.71 -28.64
N ARG A 287 -16.39 -23.17 -27.43
CA ARG A 287 -17.03 -21.86 -27.28
C ARG A 287 -16.07 -20.71 -26.95
N ASP A 288 -14.95 -21.00 -26.27
CA ASP A 288 -13.99 -19.99 -25.86
C ASP A 288 -12.69 -19.99 -26.69
N THR A 289 -12.36 -21.08 -27.36
CA THR A 289 -11.18 -21.21 -28.24
C THR A 289 -11.27 -20.39 -29.51
N ASP A 290 -12.45 -20.18 -30.05
CA ASP A 290 -12.64 -19.34 -31.25
C ASP A 290 -12.22 -17.88 -31.05
N ILE A 291 -12.17 -17.42 -29.79
CA ILE A 291 -11.80 -16.03 -29.44
C ILE A 291 -10.30 -15.91 -29.30
N ALA A 292 -9.66 -16.87 -28.64
CA ALA A 292 -8.20 -16.90 -28.51
C ALA A 292 -7.54 -17.23 -29.86
N ASP A 293 -8.12 -18.12 -30.65
CA ASP A 293 -7.65 -18.53 -31.98
C ASP A 293 -7.77 -17.39 -33.00
N ASN A 294 -8.82 -16.56 -32.96
CA ASN A 294 -8.95 -15.43 -33.86
C ASN A 294 -7.93 -14.32 -33.64
N LEU A 295 -7.46 -14.14 -32.41
CA LEU A 295 -6.40 -13.17 -32.08
C LEU A 295 -5.00 -13.71 -32.43
N GLU A 296 -4.73 -14.98 -32.16
CA GLU A 296 -3.45 -15.61 -32.52
C GLU A 296 -3.37 -15.97 -34.00
N ASN A 297 -4.49 -16.33 -34.64
CA ASN A 297 -4.51 -16.62 -36.06
C ASN A 297 -4.30 -15.37 -36.93
N ALA A 298 -4.65 -14.18 -36.43
CA ALA A 298 -4.27 -12.92 -37.07
C ALA A 298 -2.76 -12.62 -36.93
N GLU A 299 -2.13 -13.07 -35.83
CA GLU A 299 -0.68 -12.92 -35.63
C GLU A 299 0.13 -14.10 -36.23
N THR A 300 -0.38 -15.34 -36.13
CA THR A 300 0.34 -16.54 -36.60
C THR A 300 0.21 -16.78 -38.09
N ALA A 301 -0.96 -16.52 -38.70
CA ALA A 301 -1.11 -16.67 -40.16
C ALA A 301 -0.18 -15.75 -40.97
N LYS A 302 0.21 -14.60 -40.43
CA LYS A 302 1.20 -13.72 -41.04
C LYS A 302 2.67 -14.12 -40.74
N LEU A 303 2.91 -15.00 -39.75
CA LEU A 303 4.22 -15.50 -39.38
C LEU A 303 4.60 -16.84 -40.04
N GLU A 304 3.62 -17.63 -40.51
CA GLU A 304 3.85 -18.90 -41.18
C GLU A 304 4.24 -18.75 -42.67
N GLU A 305 3.92 -17.61 -43.29
CA GLU A 305 4.28 -17.35 -44.69
C GLU A 305 5.76 -17.02 -44.92
N LYS A 306 6.51 -16.74 -43.87
CA LYS A 306 7.95 -16.48 -43.98
C LYS A 306 8.68 -17.31 -42.92
N GLY A 307 9.43 -18.33 -43.36
CA GLY A 307 10.27 -19.21 -42.54
C GLY A 307 11.35 -18.47 -41.70
N ALA A 308 10.93 -17.46 -40.94
CA ALA A 308 11.73 -16.77 -39.96
C ALA A 308 11.65 -17.56 -38.66
N GLU A 309 12.78 -18.12 -38.23
CA GLU A 309 12.97 -18.66 -36.89
C GLU A 309 12.25 -17.79 -35.87
N ARG A 310 11.25 -18.38 -35.18
CA ARG A 310 10.58 -17.76 -34.04
C ARG A 310 11.64 -17.31 -33.06
N LYS A 311 12.06 -16.05 -33.12
CA LYS A 311 12.82 -15.42 -32.03
C LYS A 311 11.87 -15.34 -30.83
N ARG A 312 11.89 -16.42 -30.01
CA ARG A 312 11.19 -16.50 -28.73
C ARG A 312 11.40 -15.20 -27.98
N ARG A 313 10.34 -14.68 -27.32
CA ARG A 313 10.49 -13.62 -26.34
C ARG A 313 11.53 -14.10 -25.32
N PRO A 314 12.73 -13.52 -25.28
CA PRO A 314 13.89 -14.16 -24.65
C PRO A 314 13.96 -13.99 -23.15
N SER A 315 12.89 -13.62 -22.45
CA SER A 315 12.97 -13.26 -21.02
C SER A 315 12.33 -14.22 -20.04
N ARG A 316 11.55 -15.20 -20.49
CA ARG A 316 10.80 -16.09 -19.59
C ARG A 316 10.71 -17.49 -20.18
N ASP A 317 11.81 -18.25 -20.05
CA ASP A 317 11.73 -19.69 -20.33
C ASP A 317 11.06 -20.36 -19.11
N ILE A 318 9.87 -20.91 -19.30
CA ILE A 318 9.20 -21.74 -18.31
C ILE A 318 9.31 -23.21 -18.73
N HIS A 319 9.63 -24.08 -17.77
CA HIS A 319 9.69 -25.50 -18.06
C HIS A 319 8.26 -26.03 -18.30
N PRO A 320 8.02 -26.91 -19.32
CA PRO A 320 6.69 -27.47 -19.60
C PRO A 320 6.01 -28.07 -18.38
N SER A 321 6.75 -28.84 -17.57
CA SER A 321 6.21 -29.46 -16.34
C SER A 321 5.77 -28.41 -15.31
N ALA A 322 6.47 -27.29 -15.23
CA ALA A 322 6.13 -26.19 -14.32
C ALA A 322 4.83 -25.49 -14.78
N LEU A 323 4.70 -25.26 -16.08
CA LEU A 323 3.48 -24.67 -16.64
C LEU A 323 2.28 -25.61 -16.46
N ALA A 324 2.48 -26.91 -16.73
CA ALA A 324 1.43 -27.92 -16.55
C ALA A 324 0.99 -28.06 -15.07
N TRP A 325 1.96 -28.08 -14.14
CA TRP A 325 1.67 -28.09 -12.70
C TRP A 325 0.90 -26.86 -12.26
N THR A 326 1.32 -25.69 -12.68
CA THR A 326 0.63 -24.44 -12.38
C THR A 326 -0.81 -24.46 -12.92
N SER A 327 -1.00 -24.96 -14.13
CA SER A 327 -2.34 -25.11 -14.72
C SER A 327 -3.24 -25.99 -13.87
N LEU A 328 -2.74 -27.14 -13.37
CA LEU A 328 -3.50 -28.01 -12.45
C LEU A 328 -3.82 -27.31 -11.11
N VAL A 329 -2.87 -26.57 -10.56
CA VAL A 329 -3.09 -25.80 -9.32
C VAL A 329 -4.18 -24.76 -9.52
N VAL A 330 -4.10 -23.97 -10.60
CA VAL A 330 -5.09 -22.96 -10.95
C VAL A 330 -6.47 -23.56 -11.17
N GLN A 331 -6.53 -24.64 -11.96
CA GLN A 331 -7.78 -25.37 -12.20
C GLN A 331 -8.40 -25.83 -10.87
N ARG A 332 -7.58 -26.42 -9.99
CA ARG A 332 -8.07 -26.90 -8.68
C ARG A 332 -8.59 -25.78 -7.79
N PHE A 333 -7.90 -24.63 -7.76
CA PHE A 333 -8.40 -23.47 -7.06
C PHE A 333 -9.76 -23.01 -7.58
N ALA A 334 -9.92 -22.90 -8.90
CA ALA A 334 -11.18 -22.53 -9.53
C ALA A 334 -12.29 -23.54 -9.20
N GLU A 335 -12.03 -24.85 -9.32
CA GLU A 335 -12.99 -25.90 -8.97
C GLU A 335 -13.47 -25.77 -7.51
N LEU A 336 -12.57 -25.53 -6.58
CA LEU A 336 -12.90 -25.38 -5.16
C LEU A 336 -13.73 -24.11 -4.88
N LEU A 337 -13.44 -23.01 -5.56
CA LEU A 337 -14.23 -21.78 -5.45
C LEU A 337 -15.64 -21.96 -6.01
N HIS A 338 -15.76 -22.61 -7.17
CA HIS A 338 -17.06 -22.87 -7.79
C HIS A 338 -17.89 -23.93 -7.05
N ALA A 339 -17.27 -24.79 -6.25
CA ALA A 339 -17.96 -25.82 -5.47
C ALA A 339 -18.76 -25.24 -4.27
N VAL A 340 -18.55 -23.99 -3.89
CA VAL A 340 -19.28 -23.35 -2.79
C VAL A 340 -20.72 -23.07 -3.23
N PRO A 341 -21.74 -23.53 -2.47
CA PRO A 341 -23.15 -23.35 -2.82
C PRO A 341 -23.51 -21.86 -2.82
N ARG A 342 -24.19 -21.39 -3.87
CA ARG A 342 -24.65 -19.99 -3.98
C ARG A 342 -25.83 -19.66 -3.04
N GLN A 343 -26.53 -20.67 -2.56
CA GLN A 343 -27.64 -20.55 -1.63
C GLN A 343 -27.71 -21.78 -0.73
N GLY A 344 -28.07 -21.59 0.53
CA GLY A 344 -28.23 -22.69 1.51
C GLY A 344 -28.65 -22.17 2.87
N LYS A 345 -28.79 -23.06 3.83
CA LYS A 345 -28.98 -22.65 5.23
C LYS A 345 -27.69 -21.96 5.72
N PRO A 346 -27.77 -20.90 6.53
CA PRO A 346 -26.58 -20.21 7.03
C PRO A 346 -25.56 -21.13 7.72
N THR A 347 -26.05 -22.13 8.42
CA THR A 347 -25.21 -23.17 9.05
C THR A 347 -24.46 -24.05 8.06
N GLU A 348 -25.11 -24.41 6.92
CA GLU A 348 -24.49 -25.18 5.85
C GLU A 348 -23.45 -24.32 5.09
N LEU A 349 -23.80 -23.07 4.76
CA LEU A 349 -22.86 -22.12 4.14
C LEU A 349 -21.59 -21.93 4.98
N ARG A 350 -21.73 -21.79 6.30
CA ARG A 350 -20.58 -21.74 7.22
C ARG A 350 -19.70 -22.97 7.11
N VAL A 351 -20.30 -24.17 7.10
CA VAL A 351 -19.55 -25.43 7.01
C VAL A 351 -18.75 -25.50 5.70
N GLU A 352 -19.37 -25.14 4.57
CA GLU A 352 -18.69 -25.16 3.27
C GLU A 352 -17.58 -24.12 3.18
N LEU A 353 -17.79 -22.90 3.72
CA LEU A 353 -16.74 -21.88 3.76
C LEU A 353 -15.57 -22.27 4.67
N MET A 354 -15.84 -22.85 5.83
CA MET A 354 -14.77 -23.37 6.70
C MET A 354 -14.02 -24.52 6.04
N ARG A 355 -14.72 -25.40 5.31
CA ARG A 355 -14.11 -26.48 4.53
C ARG A 355 -13.25 -25.95 3.40
N LEU A 356 -13.69 -24.87 2.72
CA LEU A 356 -12.90 -24.19 1.69
C LEU A 356 -11.60 -23.59 2.28
N LEU A 357 -11.70 -22.89 3.41
CA LEU A 357 -10.53 -22.35 4.12
C LEU A 357 -9.54 -23.45 4.52
N ASP A 358 -10.03 -24.62 4.98
CA ASP A 358 -9.18 -25.76 5.31
C ASP A 358 -8.51 -26.36 4.06
N ARG A 359 -9.22 -26.46 2.92
CA ARG A 359 -8.65 -26.93 1.65
C ARG A 359 -7.61 -25.96 1.08
N PHE A 360 -7.79 -24.68 1.31
CA PHE A 360 -6.80 -23.64 1.01
C PHE A 360 -5.70 -23.50 2.08
N GLY A 361 -5.64 -24.43 3.05
CA GLY A 361 -4.61 -24.49 4.06
C GLY A 361 -4.56 -23.29 5.02
N PHE A 362 -5.60 -22.46 5.04
CA PHE A 362 -5.61 -21.21 5.82
C PHE A 362 -5.25 -21.42 7.30
N ARG A 363 -5.84 -22.45 7.94
CA ARG A 363 -5.54 -22.78 9.33
C ARG A 363 -4.10 -23.26 9.51
N ASP A 364 -3.60 -24.07 8.58
CA ASP A 364 -2.24 -24.60 8.64
C ASP A 364 -1.21 -23.50 8.45
N GLN A 365 -1.46 -22.53 7.55
CA GLN A 365 -0.58 -21.38 7.35
C GLN A 365 -0.56 -20.45 8.58
N ILE A 366 -1.69 -20.25 9.28
CA ILE A 366 -1.73 -19.52 10.55
C ILE A 366 -0.94 -20.27 11.64
N ALA A 367 -0.98 -21.59 11.65
CA ALA A 367 -0.30 -22.40 12.66
C ALA A 367 1.20 -22.62 12.36
N GLU A 368 1.64 -22.47 11.12
CA GLU A 368 3.02 -22.76 10.71
C GLU A 368 4.08 -21.86 11.39
N PRO A 369 3.87 -20.54 11.56
CA PRO A 369 4.78 -19.71 12.33
C PRO A 369 4.93 -20.17 13.78
N ALA A 370 3.85 -20.70 14.40
CA ALA A 370 3.91 -21.25 15.76
C ALA A 370 4.79 -22.49 15.85
N ARG A 371 4.77 -23.34 14.80
CA ARG A 371 5.62 -24.55 14.74
C ARG A 371 7.09 -24.22 14.54
N ARG A 372 7.39 -23.07 13.91
CA ARG A 372 8.76 -22.61 13.62
C ARG A 372 9.30 -21.62 14.65
N ALA A 373 8.45 -21.09 15.51
CA ALA A 373 8.86 -20.11 16.51
C ALA A 373 9.92 -20.71 17.46
N THR A 374 11.12 -20.20 17.39
CA THR A 374 12.24 -20.57 18.26
C THR A 374 12.52 -19.52 19.33
N ASP A 375 11.86 -18.34 19.23
CA ASP A 375 12.08 -17.18 20.05
C ASP A 375 10.76 -16.68 20.64
N GLU A 376 10.77 -16.31 21.92
CA GLU A 376 9.60 -15.74 22.61
C GLU A 376 9.12 -14.42 21.97
N HIS A 377 10.00 -13.68 21.29
CA HIS A 377 9.62 -12.44 20.58
C HIS A 377 8.67 -12.66 19.41
N GLN A 378 8.56 -13.89 18.89
CA GLN A 378 7.64 -14.24 17.80
C GLN A 378 6.24 -14.64 18.31
N LEU A 379 6.09 -14.96 19.59
CA LEU A 379 4.83 -15.39 20.18
C LEU A 379 3.68 -14.39 20.06
N PRO A 380 3.89 -13.06 20.26
CA PRO A 380 2.82 -12.07 20.10
C PRO A 380 2.18 -12.09 18.70
N GLN A 381 3.01 -12.20 17.66
CA GLN A 381 2.52 -12.26 16.27
C GLN A 381 1.75 -13.56 15.98
N VAL A 382 2.23 -14.68 16.51
CA VAL A 382 1.56 -15.98 16.40
C VAL A 382 0.18 -15.91 17.07
N MET A 383 0.14 -15.43 18.31
CA MET A 383 -1.12 -15.27 19.06
C MET A 383 -2.09 -14.32 18.37
N PHE A 384 -1.59 -13.26 17.76
CA PHE A 384 -2.39 -12.31 17.01
C PHE A 384 -3.09 -12.95 15.81
N ASN A 385 -2.39 -13.80 15.06
CA ASN A 385 -2.98 -14.56 13.94
C ASN A 385 -4.00 -15.62 14.42
N PHE A 386 -3.76 -16.30 15.55
CA PHE A 386 -4.76 -17.21 16.14
C PHE A 386 -6.02 -16.47 16.60
N ASN A 387 -5.86 -15.30 17.21
CA ASN A 387 -6.98 -14.45 17.61
C ASN A 387 -7.79 -13.97 16.39
N ALA A 388 -7.11 -13.74 15.24
CA ALA A 388 -7.78 -13.42 13.99
C ALA A 388 -8.69 -14.55 13.50
N LEU A 389 -8.21 -15.80 13.56
CA LEU A 389 -9.02 -16.96 13.19
C LEU A 389 -10.26 -17.09 14.11
N GLU A 390 -10.10 -16.85 15.40
CA GLU A 390 -11.21 -16.90 16.34
C GLU A 390 -12.22 -15.73 16.14
N ALA A 391 -11.73 -14.53 15.76
CA ALA A 391 -12.61 -13.42 15.39
C ALA A 391 -13.43 -13.75 14.14
N LEU A 392 -12.80 -14.36 13.12
CA LEU A 392 -13.49 -14.81 11.92
C LEU A 392 -14.56 -15.87 12.24
N ARG A 393 -14.24 -16.83 13.10
CA ARG A 393 -15.20 -17.86 13.56
C ARG A 393 -16.40 -17.22 14.30
N ARG A 394 -16.15 -16.25 15.17
CA ARG A 394 -17.22 -15.49 15.85
C ARG A 394 -18.07 -14.71 14.86
N ALA A 395 -17.46 -14.11 13.83
CA ALA A 395 -18.19 -13.40 12.78
C ALA A 395 -19.13 -14.33 12.01
N PHE A 396 -18.70 -15.55 11.67
CA PHE A 396 -19.59 -16.55 11.07
C PHE A 396 -20.78 -16.92 11.97
N VAL A 397 -20.55 -17.10 13.26
CA VAL A 397 -21.63 -17.41 14.22
C VAL A 397 -22.59 -16.23 14.37
N ALA A 398 -22.08 -15.01 14.41
CA ALA A 398 -22.91 -13.81 14.50
C ALA A 398 -23.75 -13.61 13.23
N ALA A 399 -23.19 -13.85 12.06
CA ALA A 399 -23.90 -13.79 10.78
C ALA A 399 -25.04 -14.81 10.72
N ILE A 400 -24.85 -16.03 11.21
CA ILE A 400 -25.92 -17.04 11.33
C ILE A 400 -27.06 -16.49 12.18
N LYS A 401 -26.76 -16.00 13.38
CA LYS A 401 -27.78 -15.47 14.30
C LYS A 401 -28.53 -14.26 13.71
N SER A 402 -27.79 -13.36 13.05
CA SER A 402 -28.39 -12.18 12.39
C SER A 402 -29.42 -12.59 11.34
N ILE A 403 -29.06 -13.54 10.47
CA ILE A 403 -29.95 -14.01 9.41
C ILE A 403 -31.12 -14.82 9.98
N GLU A 404 -30.90 -15.66 10.99
CA GLU A 404 -31.95 -16.46 11.61
C GLU A 404 -33.03 -15.57 12.29
N ILE A 405 -32.62 -14.47 12.92
CA ILE A 405 -33.57 -13.49 13.48
C ILE A 405 -34.41 -12.83 12.38
N GLY A 406 -33.80 -12.49 11.25
CA GLY A 406 -34.48 -11.80 10.12
C GLY A 406 -35.34 -12.72 9.25
N SER A 407 -34.98 -14.03 9.14
CA SER A 407 -35.56 -14.93 8.13
C SER A 407 -36.30 -16.15 8.67
N ASN A 408 -36.41 -16.30 9.98
CA ASN A 408 -37.05 -17.44 10.64
C ASN A 408 -36.54 -18.83 10.17
N GLY A 409 -35.22 -18.93 9.92
CA GLY A 409 -34.54 -20.19 9.55
C GLY A 409 -34.60 -20.53 8.04
N ALA A 410 -35.00 -19.59 7.20
CA ALA A 410 -34.99 -19.77 5.74
C ALA A 410 -33.57 -19.86 5.16
N THR A 411 -33.48 -20.33 3.92
CA THR A 411 -32.23 -20.32 3.15
C THR A 411 -31.81 -18.89 2.81
N ALA A 412 -30.50 -18.63 2.86
CA ALA A 412 -29.90 -17.34 2.49
C ALA A 412 -29.04 -17.47 1.22
N ARG A 413 -28.91 -16.38 0.48
CA ARG A 413 -27.92 -16.28 -0.58
C ARG A 413 -26.52 -16.17 0.01
N LEU A 414 -25.54 -16.76 -0.65
CA LEU A 414 -24.15 -16.69 -0.19
C LEU A 414 -23.70 -15.22 -0.03
N SER A 415 -24.01 -14.35 -0.99
CA SER A 415 -23.67 -12.92 -0.92
C SER A 415 -24.21 -12.23 0.34
N THR A 416 -25.45 -12.47 0.68
CA THR A 416 -26.06 -11.93 1.92
C THR A 416 -25.34 -12.45 3.17
N PHE A 417 -25.02 -13.74 3.19
CA PHE A 417 -24.28 -14.35 4.30
C PHE A 417 -22.88 -13.74 4.45
N LEU A 418 -22.15 -13.56 3.34
CA LEU A 418 -20.82 -12.95 3.34
C LEU A 418 -20.82 -11.48 3.78
N GLN A 419 -21.84 -10.72 3.40
CA GLN A 419 -22.01 -9.34 3.86
C GLN A 419 -22.22 -9.27 5.38
N GLU A 420 -23.03 -10.16 5.95
CA GLU A 420 -23.23 -10.22 7.40
C GLU A 420 -21.95 -10.66 8.14
N VAL A 421 -21.16 -11.57 7.57
CA VAL A 421 -19.85 -11.94 8.12
C VAL A 421 -18.92 -10.73 8.15
N ARG A 422 -18.83 -9.96 7.06
CA ARG A 422 -18.00 -8.74 7.01
C ARG A 422 -18.46 -7.71 8.02
N ARG A 423 -19.77 -7.46 8.10
CA ARG A 423 -20.34 -6.53 9.08
C ARG A 423 -19.98 -6.95 10.50
N SER A 424 -20.17 -8.23 10.82
CA SER A 424 -19.87 -8.77 12.16
C SER A 424 -18.38 -8.71 12.49
N LEU A 425 -17.51 -8.89 11.51
CA LEU A 425 -16.07 -8.80 11.70
C LEU A 425 -15.63 -7.34 11.92
N ALA A 426 -16.24 -6.39 11.23
CA ALA A 426 -15.95 -4.96 11.35
C ALA A 426 -16.19 -4.39 12.75
N PHE A 427 -17.09 -5.00 13.53
CA PHE A 427 -17.34 -4.61 14.92
C PHE A 427 -16.43 -5.29 15.95
N GLN A 428 -15.45 -6.06 15.51
CA GLN A 428 -14.51 -6.74 16.39
C GLN A 428 -13.14 -6.09 16.33
N SER A 429 -12.52 -5.94 17.50
CA SER A 429 -11.10 -5.55 17.61
C SER A 429 -10.33 -6.61 18.39
N GLN A 430 -9.04 -6.65 18.19
CA GLN A 430 -8.11 -7.59 18.82
C GLN A 430 -6.99 -6.83 19.51
N LEU A 431 -6.59 -7.34 20.67
CA LEU A 431 -5.42 -6.83 21.37
C LEU A 431 -4.15 -7.34 20.69
N PHE A 432 -3.25 -6.43 20.35
CA PHE A 432 -1.94 -6.77 19.80
C PHE A 432 -0.88 -6.73 20.90
N GLY A 433 -0.30 -7.88 21.22
CA GLY A 433 0.69 -8.00 22.29
C GLY A 433 0.10 -8.00 23.68
N ALA A 434 0.94 -8.20 24.68
CA ALA A 434 0.61 -8.07 26.09
C ALA A 434 1.24 -6.79 26.65
N PRO A 435 0.47 -5.88 27.27
CA PRO A 435 1.03 -4.69 27.88
C PRO A 435 1.95 -5.05 29.06
N ASP A 436 3.12 -4.40 29.13
CA ASP A 436 4.03 -4.58 30.27
C ASP A 436 3.56 -3.70 31.44
N ARG A 437 3.02 -4.35 32.46
CA ARG A 437 2.46 -3.66 33.63
C ARG A 437 3.49 -2.80 34.40
N ASN A 438 4.77 -3.11 34.29
CA ASN A 438 5.85 -2.38 34.93
C ASN A 438 6.54 -1.37 34.02
N GLY A 439 6.12 -1.31 32.75
CA GLY A 439 6.64 -0.41 31.73
C GLY A 439 6.11 1.02 31.85
N LEU A 440 6.60 1.86 30.95
CA LEU A 440 6.09 3.21 30.71
C LEU A 440 4.56 3.19 30.53
N ARG A 441 3.83 3.97 31.28
CA ARG A 441 2.38 4.03 31.16
C ARG A 441 1.96 4.90 29.99
N VAL A 442 1.23 4.32 29.05
CA VAL A 442 0.64 5.04 27.91
C VAL A 442 -0.85 5.18 28.18
N LEU A 443 -1.30 6.41 28.36
CA LEU A 443 -2.64 6.74 28.81
C LEU A 443 -3.35 7.66 27.82
N GLU A 444 -4.67 7.68 27.90
CA GLU A 444 -5.48 8.77 27.34
C GLU A 444 -5.82 9.77 28.45
N ALA A 445 -6.05 11.03 28.07
CA ALA A 445 -6.40 12.07 29.02
C ALA A 445 -7.58 11.71 29.94
N THR A 446 -8.44 10.79 29.52
CA THR A 446 -9.55 10.23 30.32
C THR A 446 -9.11 9.21 31.37
N ASP A 447 -7.95 8.58 31.18
CA ASP A 447 -7.44 7.48 32.01
C ASP A 447 -6.59 7.93 33.21
N VAL A 448 -6.19 9.21 33.22
CA VAL A 448 -5.28 9.80 34.24
C VAL A 448 -5.94 10.01 35.61
N ARG A 449 -7.24 9.80 35.71
CA ARG A 449 -8.01 10.03 36.93
C ARG A 449 -7.45 9.28 38.14
N GLY A 450 -7.16 10.03 39.24
CA GLY A 450 -6.66 9.43 40.46
C GLY A 450 -5.18 8.99 40.44
N LEU A 451 -4.50 9.16 39.28
CA LEU A 451 -3.10 8.82 39.12
C LEU A 451 -2.22 10.05 39.33
N ARG A 452 -0.96 9.86 39.74
CA ARG A 452 0.09 10.89 39.84
C ARG A 452 1.39 10.32 39.28
N PHE A 453 2.15 11.16 38.59
CA PHE A 453 3.43 10.79 38.01
C PHE A 453 4.48 11.84 38.32
N ARG A 454 5.73 11.40 38.49
CA ARG A 454 6.84 12.34 38.65
C ARG A 454 7.08 13.09 37.32
N ALA A 455 6.94 12.42 36.19
CA ALA A 455 7.03 13.07 34.89
C ALA A 455 5.84 12.68 34.03
N ILE A 456 5.28 13.65 33.29
CA ILE A 456 4.24 13.45 32.28
C ILE A 456 4.72 14.01 30.95
N PHE A 457 4.59 13.22 29.89
CA PHE A 457 4.73 13.64 28.52
C PHE A 457 3.34 13.73 27.91
N LEU A 458 2.90 14.92 27.50
CA LEU A 458 1.65 15.13 26.81
C LEU A 458 1.94 15.40 25.33
N ALA A 459 1.59 14.43 24.48
CA ALA A 459 1.90 14.47 23.05
C ALA A 459 0.70 14.87 22.20
N GLY A 460 0.98 15.42 21.01
CA GLY A 460 -0.05 15.73 20.02
C GLY A 460 -0.79 17.04 20.28
N LEU A 461 -0.14 18.04 20.84
CA LEU A 461 -0.74 19.33 21.13
C LEU A 461 -0.90 20.20 19.86
N THR A 462 -1.80 19.77 19.00
CA THR A 462 -2.17 20.46 17.75
C THR A 462 -3.62 20.90 17.79
N GLU A 463 -3.94 21.94 17.02
CA GLU A 463 -5.33 22.32 16.76
C GLU A 463 -6.12 21.12 16.20
N GLY A 464 -7.29 20.84 16.78
CA GLY A 464 -8.08 19.65 16.44
C GLY A 464 -7.56 18.31 16.94
N GLY A 465 -6.32 18.28 17.50
CA GLY A 465 -5.75 17.10 18.17
C GLY A 465 -5.99 17.13 19.68
N PHE A 466 -5.72 18.25 20.32
CA PHE A 466 -6.10 18.55 21.68
C PHE A 466 -6.22 20.08 21.86
N PRO A 467 -7.45 20.65 21.98
CA PRO A 467 -8.74 19.95 22.14
C PRO A 467 -9.23 19.26 20.86
N LEU A 468 -10.00 18.19 21.06
CA LEU A 468 -10.72 17.57 19.95
C LEU A 468 -11.82 18.49 19.46
N SER A 469 -11.96 18.59 18.15
CA SER A 469 -13.08 19.30 17.53
C SER A 469 -14.38 18.59 17.83
N ALA A 470 -15.39 19.33 18.24
CA ALA A 470 -16.73 18.77 18.45
C ALA A 470 -17.27 18.20 17.12
N SER A 471 -17.57 16.91 17.08
CA SER A 471 -18.23 16.31 15.92
C SER A 471 -19.68 16.78 15.86
N ARG A 472 -20.14 17.29 14.71
CA ARG A 472 -21.55 17.58 14.50
C ARG A 472 -22.28 16.29 14.17
N ASP A 473 -23.17 15.87 15.07
CA ASP A 473 -24.11 14.79 14.75
C ASP A 473 -25.19 15.34 13.82
N TRP A 474 -25.20 14.86 12.58
CA TRP A 474 -26.18 15.30 11.57
C TRP A 474 -27.52 14.59 11.69
N ILE A 475 -27.59 13.44 12.44
CA ILE A 475 -28.84 12.68 12.62
C ILE A 475 -29.63 13.24 13.78
N TYR A 476 -28.96 13.50 14.90
CA TYR A 476 -29.58 14.02 16.11
C TYR A 476 -28.86 15.28 16.58
N PRO A 477 -29.12 16.45 15.96
CA PRO A 477 -28.57 17.71 16.42
C PRO A 477 -29.03 18.00 17.85
N HIS A 478 -28.38 18.96 18.52
CA HIS A 478 -28.58 19.25 19.94
C HIS A 478 -30.07 19.45 20.32
N GLU A 479 -30.82 20.22 19.53
CA GLU A 479 -32.26 20.48 19.74
C GLU A 479 -33.10 19.22 19.71
N GLU A 480 -32.81 18.27 18.86
CA GLU A 480 -33.51 16.99 18.77
C GLU A 480 -33.19 16.08 19.97
N ARG A 481 -31.95 16.15 20.47
CA ARG A 481 -31.52 15.41 21.67
C ARG A 481 -32.23 15.92 22.91
N ASP A 482 -32.40 17.23 23.04
CA ASP A 482 -33.18 17.83 24.15
C ASP A 482 -34.65 17.40 24.12
N ARG A 483 -35.26 17.38 22.95
CA ARG A 483 -36.60 16.82 22.77
C ARG A 483 -36.70 15.35 23.16
N LEU A 484 -35.73 14.52 22.75
CA LEU A 484 -35.70 13.11 23.15
C LEU A 484 -35.53 12.92 24.65
N ARG A 485 -34.82 13.83 25.32
CA ARG A 485 -34.63 13.83 26.77
C ARG A 485 -35.98 14.07 27.50
N GLU A 486 -36.86 14.92 26.95
CA GLU A 486 -38.23 15.11 27.50
C GLU A 486 -39.03 13.82 27.47
N TYR A 487 -38.79 12.93 26.51
CA TYR A 487 -39.40 11.60 26.42
C TYR A 487 -38.68 10.51 27.20
N GLY A 488 -37.71 10.88 28.02
CA GLY A 488 -36.94 9.92 28.83
C GLY A 488 -35.84 9.18 28.04
N LEU A 489 -35.54 9.57 26.80
CA LEU A 489 -34.47 9.03 25.98
C LEU A 489 -33.22 9.92 26.08
N THR A 490 -32.22 9.46 26.79
CA THR A 490 -30.96 10.21 26.93
C THR A 490 -29.94 9.70 25.93
N LEU A 491 -29.65 10.50 24.93
CA LEU A 491 -28.47 10.28 24.05
C LEU A 491 -27.27 11.01 24.65
N GLU A 492 -26.09 10.47 24.45
CA GLU A 492 -24.84 11.10 24.90
C GLU A 492 -24.72 12.52 24.32
N ASP A 493 -24.44 13.49 25.17
CA ASP A 493 -24.48 14.89 24.79
C ASP A 493 -23.19 15.29 24.07
N ILE A 494 -23.30 15.64 22.78
CA ILE A 494 -22.23 16.23 21.96
C ILE A 494 -22.25 17.77 22.05
N SER A 495 -22.77 18.31 23.10
CA SER A 495 -23.20 19.65 23.40
C SER A 495 -22.04 20.66 23.65
N PRO A 496 -22.31 21.97 23.79
CA PRO A 496 -21.37 23.05 24.09
C PRO A 496 -20.45 22.78 25.29
N ASN A 497 -20.77 21.82 26.14
CA ASN A 497 -19.90 21.33 27.21
C ASN A 497 -18.68 20.54 26.70
N THR A 498 -18.55 20.28 25.38
CA THR A 498 -17.39 19.56 24.85
C THR A 498 -16.10 20.33 25.11
N LEU A 499 -16.11 21.65 24.92
CA LEU A 499 -14.93 22.48 25.20
C LEU A 499 -14.56 22.45 26.69
N LEU A 500 -15.53 22.59 27.59
CA LEU A 500 -15.29 22.50 29.04
C LEU A 500 -14.77 21.11 29.45
N LYS A 501 -15.23 20.06 28.79
CA LYS A 501 -14.67 18.70 29.01
C LYS A 501 -13.23 18.59 28.53
N GLU A 502 -12.90 19.18 27.37
CA GLU A 502 -11.54 19.17 26.84
C GLU A 502 -10.60 20.01 27.74
N GLU A 503 -11.04 21.15 28.23
CA GLU A 503 -10.32 21.96 29.22
C GLU A 503 -10.07 21.17 30.51
N HIS A 504 -11.11 20.47 30.98
CA HIS A 504 -10.98 19.60 32.16
C HIS A 504 -9.97 18.48 31.93
N TYR A 505 -9.99 17.81 30.74
CA TYR A 505 -9.02 16.76 30.43
C TYR A 505 -7.59 17.31 30.38
N PHE A 506 -7.41 18.45 29.76
CA PHE A 506 -6.09 19.10 29.68
C PHE A 506 -5.58 19.49 31.08
N TYR A 507 -6.42 20.14 31.90
CA TYR A 507 -6.11 20.44 33.30
C TYR A 507 -5.76 19.19 34.08
N GLN A 508 -6.55 18.14 33.91
CA GLN A 508 -6.38 16.89 34.61
C GLN A 508 -5.02 16.24 34.30
N VAL A 509 -4.58 16.22 33.05
CA VAL A 509 -3.30 15.65 32.65
C VAL A 509 -2.15 16.51 33.15
N THR A 510 -2.17 17.79 32.85
CA THR A 510 -1.06 18.71 33.16
C THR A 510 -0.83 18.88 34.65
N CYS A 511 -1.88 18.89 35.46
CA CYS A 511 -1.79 19.04 36.93
C CYS A 511 -1.38 17.76 37.68
N ARG A 512 -1.21 16.62 37.01
CA ARG A 512 -0.79 15.35 37.60
C ARG A 512 0.72 15.14 37.63
N ALA A 513 1.49 15.99 36.93
CA ALA A 513 2.94 15.99 37.00
C ALA A 513 3.39 16.57 38.32
N THR A 514 4.33 15.91 39.02
CA THR A 514 4.83 16.38 40.31
C THR A 514 6.22 17.03 40.21
N GLU A 515 7.03 16.67 39.20
CA GLU A 515 8.39 17.19 39.04
C GLU A 515 8.67 17.70 37.62
N ARG A 516 8.13 17.03 36.56
CA ARG A 516 8.38 17.38 35.16
C ARG A 516 7.12 17.25 34.32
N LEU A 517 6.89 18.27 33.51
CA LEU A 517 5.84 18.26 32.47
C LEU A 517 6.46 18.54 31.10
N TYR A 518 6.30 17.64 30.17
CA TYR A 518 6.75 17.79 28.79
C TYR A 518 5.54 17.90 27.88
N LEU A 519 5.48 18.98 27.14
CA LEU A 519 4.43 19.25 26.16
C LEU A 519 5.05 19.09 24.78
N THR A 520 4.41 18.31 23.91
CA THR A 520 5.00 18.09 22.58
C THR A 520 3.97 18.22 21.48
N ARG A 521 4.41 18.65 20.32
CA ARG A 521 3.61 18.61 19.09
C ARG A 521 4.44 18.25 17.88
N PRO A 522 3.88 17.55 16.88
CA PRO A 522 4.49 17.41 15.58
C PRO A 522 4.26 18.67 14.75
N LEU A 523 5.25 19.10 13.97
CA LEU A 523 5.12 20.22 13.03
C LEU A 523 4.43 19.78 11.72
N LEU A 524 4.60 18.51 11.33
CA LEU A 524 4.02 17.91 10.13
C LEU A 524 3.25 16.66 10.49
N LEU A 525 2.17 16.39 9.76
CA LEU A 525 1.46 15.11 9.77
C LEU A 525 2.03 14.14 8.73
N GLY A 526 1.50 12.93 8.67
CA GLY A 526 1.99 11.87 7.77
C GLY A 526 1.79 12.14 6.27
N ASP A 527 0.96 13.12 5.93
CA ASP A 527 0.70 13.63 4.58
C ASP A 527 1.49 14.92 4.26
N ASP A 528 2.51 15.22 5.07
CA ASP A 528 3.32 16.44 5.01
C ASP A 528 2.54 17.76 5.23
N SER A 529 1.29 17.69 5.71
CA SER A 529 0.53 18.89 6.09
C SER A 529 1.09 19.52 7.37
N GLU A 530 1.19 20.86 7.38
CA GLU A 530 1.64 21.60 8.55
C GLU A 530 0.57 21.62 9.64
N THR A 531 0.99 21.52 10.89
CA THR A 531 0.10 21.59 12.05
C THR A 531 0.11 23.00 12.65
N VAL A 532 -1.00 23.36 13.26
CA VAL A 532 -1.10 24.55 14.11
C VAL A 532 -1.00 24.11 15.58
N ALA A 533 -0.30 24.88 16.41
CA ALA A 533 -0.22 24.61 17.83
C ALA A 533 -1.59 24.73 18.50
N SER A 534 -1.85 23.87 19.48
CA SER A 534 -3.02 23.99 20.36
C SER A 534 -3.01 25.32 21.10
N TYR A 535 -4.13 26.03 21.13
CA TYR A 535 -4.26 27.27 21.89
C TYR A 535 -4.13 27.05 23.41
N TYR A 536 -4.26 25.81 23.88
CA TYR A 536 -3.98 25.47 25.28
C TYR A 536 -2.54 25.72 25.71
N ILE A 537 -1.60 25.76 24.75
CA ILE A 537 -0.20 26.11 25.02
C ILE A 537 -0.09 27.56 25.48
N ASP A 538 -0.84 28.46 24.83
CA ASP A 538 -0.81 29.90 25.20
C ASP A 538 -1.55 30.13 26.51
N GLU A 539 -2.65 29.39 26.79
CA GLU A 539 -3.30 29.40 28.08
C GLU A 539 -2.34 28.92 29.21
N LEU A 540 -1.63 27.85 28.94
CA LEU A 540 -0.67 27.29 29.91
C LEU A 540 0.49 28.29 30.13
N ARG A 541 1.01 28.93 29.09
CA ARG A 541 2.06 29.97 29.21
C ARG A 541 1.60 31.14 30.08
N ARG A 542 0.36 31.60 29.90
CA ARG A 542 -0.25 32.63 30.75
C ARG A 542 -0.38 32.16 32.19
N ALA A 543 -0.90 30.99 32.40
CA ALA A 543 -1.16 30.42 33.73
C ALA A 543 0.10 30.24 34.59
N VAL A 544 1.27 30.03 33.99
CA VAL A 544 2.54 29.83 34.75
C VAL A 544 3.31 31.10 35.03
N ALA A 545 2.86 32.28 34.59
CA ALA A 545 3.58 33.50 34.90
C ALA A 545 3.80 33.66 36.43
N PRO A 546 4.98 34.09 36.93
CA PRO A 546 6.05 34.75 36.16
C PRO A 546 7.08 33.80 35.50
N PHE A 547 6.81 32.52 35.37
CA PHE A 547 7.74 31.59 34.75
C PHE A 547 7.56 31.59 33.22
N ARG A 548 8.68 31.52 32.49
CA ARG A 548 8.73 31.42 31.05
C ARG A 548 9.04 30.00 30.60
N ILE A 549 8.25 29.48 29.65
CA ILE A 549 8.48 28.22 28.97
C ILE A 549 9.15 28.49 27.62
N GLU A 550 10.34 27.94 27.44
CA GLU A 550 11.06 28.06 26.17
C GLU A 550 10.53 27.03 25.16
N THR A 551 10.44 27.45 23.90
CA THR A 551 10.11 26.55 22.80
C THR A 551 11.39 25.94 22.26
N GLU A 552 11.48 24.61 22.31
CA GLU A 552 12.60 23.84 21.76
C GLU A 552 12.16 23.18 20.46
N ILE A 553 12.81 23.51 19.33
CA ILE A 553 12.51 22.92 18.02
C ILE A 553 13.41 21.72 17.81
N VAL A 554 12.81 20.53 17.76
CA VAL A 554 13.49 19.25 17.51
C VAL A 554 13.24 18.82 16.07
N ARG A 555 14.26 18.92 15.22
CA ARG A 555 14.20 18.46 13.84
C ARG A 555 14.64 17.00 13.74
N ARG A 556 14.07 16.28 12.76
CA ARG A 556 14.38 14.86 12.47
C ARG A 556 15.86 14.60 12.20
N ASP A 557 16.60 15.60 11.76
CA ASP A 557 18.02 15.49 11.52
C ASP A 557 18.76 15.35 12.85
N TYR A 558 18.92 14.10 13.28
CA TYR A 558 19.96 13.75 14.20
C TYR A 558 21.30 14.10 13.56
N ASP A 559 21.76 15.28 13.85
CA ASP A 559 22.91 15.91 13.19
C ASP A 559 24.23 15.22 13.54
N GLY A 560 24.18 14.23 14.43
CA GLY A 560 25.38 13.57 14.95
C GLY A 560 26.34 14.57 15.59
N LYS A 561 25.84 15.69 16.12
CA LYS A 561 26.68 16.74 16.74
C LYS A 561 27.50 16.20 17.88
N ASN A 562 26.92 15.26 18.60
CA ASN A 562 27.61 14.61 19.68
C ASN A 562 27.30 13.10 19.71
N LEU A 563 28.27 12.28 19.35
CA LEU A 563 28.11 10.82 19.39
C LEU A 563 27.93 10.29 20.85
N LEU A 564 28.16 11.12 21.84
CA LEU A 564 27.95 10.77 23.26
C LEU A 564 26.49 10.97 23.70
N GLU A 565 25.68 11.67 22.89
CA GLU A 565 24.26 11.93 23.18
C GLU A 565 23.32 10.96 22.45
N VAL A 566 23.84 9.88 21.84
CA VAL A 566 23.00 8.89 21.17
C VAL A 566 22.17 8.09 22.15
N ALA A 567 20.92 7.87 21.82
CA ALA A 567 19.97 7.15 22.65
C ALA A 567 20.00 5.63 22.43
N ASN A 568 20.47 5.17 21.26
CA ASN A 568 20.47 3.75 20.92
C ASN A 568 21.56 3.38 19.90
N ALA A 569 21.74 2.06 19.70
CA ALA A 569 22.73 1.51 18.78
C ALA A 569 22.51 1.92 17.32
N THR A 570 21.26 2.07 16.90
CA THR A 570 20.91 2.48 15.52
C THR A 570 21.33 3.92 15.26
N GLU A 571 21.06 4.83 16.20
CA GLU A 571 21.51 6.23 16.10
C GLU A 571 23.04 6.32 16.04
N MET A 572 23.74 5.51 16.85
CA MET A 572 25.20 5.47 16.79
C MET A 572 25.70 5.03 15.42
N LYS A 573 25.11 3.97 14.83
CA LYS A 573 25.46 3.49 13.49
C LYS A 573 25.22 4.58 12.43
N VAL A 574 24.05 5.18 12.45
CA VAL A 574 23.68 6.27 11.53
C VAL A 574 24.60 7.47 11.73
N GLY A 575 24.89 7.84 12.97
CA GLY A 575 25.80 8.94 13.31
C GLY A 575 27.21 8.75 12.76
N LEU A 576 27.77 7.54 12.91
CA LEU A 576 29.09 7.20 12.37
C LEU A 576 29.11 7.27 10.84
N VAL A 577 28.09 6.74 10.17
CA VAL A 577 27.99 6.76 8.70
C VAL A 577 27.83 8.19 8.20
N ARG A 578 26.95 9.00 8.81
CA ARG A 578 26.77 10.41 8.46
C ARG A 578 28.01 11.27 8.68
N GLN A 579 28.79 11.01 9.73
CA GLN A 579 30.06 11.70 9.92
C GLN A 579 31.05 11.38 8.79
N GLN A 580 31.08 10.13 8.33
CA GLN A 580 31.90 9.70 7.21
C GLN A 580 31.44 10.36 5.88
N GLU A 581 30.12 10.37 5.63
CA GLU A 581 29.52 11.02 4.46
C GLU A 581 29.83 12.54 4.42
N ARG A 582 29.66 13.24 5.55
CA ARG A 582 29.99 14.66 5.64
C ARG A 582 31.45 14.95 5.32
N HIS A 583 32.34 14.06 5.73
CA HIS A 583 33.75 14.18 5.39
C HIS A 583 34.00 14.07 3.89
N PHE A 584 33.35 13.13 3.22
CA PHE A 584 33.53 12.89 1.77
C PHE A 584 32.87 13.97 0.90
N HIS A 585 31.61 14.27 1.14
CA HIS A 585 30.83 15.14 0.27
C HIS A 585 30.98 16.64 0.57
N ARG A 586 31.20 16.99 1.81
CA ARG A 586 31.23 18.40 2.26
C ARG A 586 32.62 18.89 2.67
N GLY A 587 33.61 18.00 2.65
CA GLY A 587 34.99 18.27 3.01
C GLY A 587 35.28 18.34 4.53
N PRO A 588 36.55 18.33 4.92
CA PRO A 588 36.96 18.19 6.33
C PRO A 588 36.51 19.35 7.22
N LYS A 589 36.24 20.54 6.66
CA LYS A 589 35.78 21.69 7.43
C LYS A 589 34.32 21.59 7.90
N LYS A 590 33.52 20.72 7.31
CA LYS A 590 32.10 20.50 7.67
C LYS A 590 31.87 19.20 8.42
N ALA A 591 32.87 18.36 8.56
CA ALA A 591 32.82 17.20 9.41
C ALA A 591 32.98 17.62 10.88
N LEU A 592 32.14 17.10 11.74
CA LEU A 592 32.16 17.42 13.19
C LEU A 592 33.31 16.73 13.90
N LEU A 593 33.78 15.60 13.39
CA LEU A 593 34.90 14.84 13.91
C LEU A 593 36.07 14.82 12.92
N PRO A 594 37.32 14.87 13.39
CA PRO A 594 38.48 14.68 12.53
C PRO A 594 38.48 13.27 11.87
N GLN A 595 38.93 13.19 10.61
CA GLN A 595 38.98 11.93 9.85
C GLN A 595 39.69 10.77 10.59
N PRO A 596 40.83 10.95 11.25
CA PRO A 596 41.48 9.86 12.00
C PRO A 596 40.58 9.28 13.09
N ARG A 597 39.78 10.14 13.77
CA ARG A 597 38.85 9.72 14.79
C ARG A 597 37.68 8.94 14.24
N ILE A 598 37.13 9.36 13.10
CA ILE A 598 36.07 8.65 12.39
C ILE A 598 36.57 7.27 11.97
N THR A 599 37.75 7.20 11.33
CA THR A 599 38.38 5.94 10.90
C THR A 599 38.59 4.98 12.08
N ARG A 600 39.08 5.49 13.21
CA ARG A 600 39.27 4.69 14.41
C ARG A 600 37.94 4.15 14.97
N LEU A 601 36.89 4.97 15.01
CA LEU A 601 35.57 4.56 15.48
C LEU A 601 34.95 3.50 14.56
N LEU A 602 35.09 3.66 13.25
CA LEU A 602 34.62 2.68 12.28
C LEU A 602 35.40 1.35 12.40
N THR A 603 36.71 1.40 12.64
CA THR A 603 37.54 0.21 12.85
C THR A 603 37.12 -0.52 14.14
N LEU A 604 36.91 0.20 15.23
CA LEU A 604 36.40 -0.37 16.48
C LEU A 604 35.02 -0.99 16.27
N ALA A 605 34.11 -0.26 15.64
CA ALA A 605 32.76 -0.75 15.35
C ALA A 605 32.73 -2.00 14.47
N ARG A 606 33.71 -2.16 13.57
CA ARG A 606 33.92 -3.38 12.80
C ARG A 606 34.40 -4.52 13.67
N ASN A 607 35.44 -4.29 14.46
CA ASN A 607 36.10 -5.33 15.29
C ASN A 607 35.13 -5.88 16.34
N ASP A 608 34.23 -5.03 16.86
CA ASP A 608 33.23 -5.42 17.85
C ASP A 608 31.94 -5.98 17.19
N GLY A 609 31.91 -6.15 15.85
CA GLY A 609 30.71 -6.62 15.12
C GLY A 609 29.54 -5.63 15.14
N PHE A 610 29.77 -4.40 15.62
CA PHE A 610 28.72 -3.36 15.70
C PHE A 610 28.25 -2.87 14.31
N LEU A 611 29.18 -2.77 13.35
CA LEU A 611 28.89 -2.57 11.93
C LEU A 611 29.24 -3.83 11.15
N SER A 612 28.26 -4.34 10.39
CA SER A 612 28.50 -5.51 9.52
C SER A 612 29.44 -5.17 8.36
N ASP A 613 30.17 -6.16 7.85
CA ASP A 613 31.01 -5.98 6.68
C ASP A 613 30.22 -5.48 5.46
N ALA A 614 28.93 -5.87 5.33
CA ALA A 614 28.04 -5.35 4.31
C ALA A 614 27.78 -3.84 4.43
N ALA A 615 27.61 -3.34 5.66
CA ALA A 615 27.42 -1.91 5.90
C ALA A 615 28.71 -1.12 5.59
N LEU A 616 29.87 -1.65 5.97
CA LEU A 616 31.16 -1.04 5.66
C LEU A 616 31.42 -1.02 4.15
N ARG A 617 31.12 -2.11 3.45
CA ARG A 617 31.24 -2.17 1.98
C ARG A 617 30.33 -1.14 1.29
N ARG A 618 29.12 -0.90 1.78
CA ARG A 618 28.25 0.18 1.28
C ARG A 618 28.87 1.55 1.44
N ILE A 619 29.50 1.82 2.59
CA ILE A 619 30.22 3.08 2.82
C ILE A 619 31.36 3.25 1.81
N GLU A 620 32.10 2.18 1.50
CA GLU A 620 33.14 2.19 0.48
C GLU A 620 32.60 2.46 -0.92
N ILE A 621 31.50 1.81 -1.29
CA ILE A 621 30.79 2.03 -2.57
C ILE A 621 30.39 3.50 -2.70
N GLU A 622 29.72 4.06 -1.68
CA GLU A 622 29.32 5.47 -1.71
C GLU A 622 30.51 6.43 -1.79
N ARG A 623 31.62 6.06 -1.16
CA ARG A 623 32.88 6.81 -1.28
C ARG A 623 33.42 6.80 -2.71
N GLU A 624 33.42 5.63 -3.37
CA GLU A 624 33.86 5.49 -4.76
C GLU A 624 32.95 6.29 -5.69
N ARG A 625 31.62 6.21 -5.51
CA ARG A 625 30.65 6.99 -6.28
C ARG A 625 30.81 8.51 -6.11
N ALA A 626 31.17 8.96 -4.92
CA ALA A 626 31.44 10.38 -4.64
C ALA A 626 32.81 10.85 -5.16
N GLY A 627 33.63 9.94 -5.69
CA GLY A 627 34.95 10.21 -6.23
C GLY A 627 34.90 10.93 -7.58
N PRO A 628 36.03 11.46 -8.05
CA PRO A 628 36.09 12.17 -9.32
C PRO A 628 36.15 11.25 -10.56
N ARG A 629 36.24 9.95 -10.36
CA ARG A 629 36.31 8.95 -11.42
C ARG A 629 35.01 8.17 -11.49
N PHE A 630 34.51 8.03 -12.72
CA PHE A 630 33.42 7.15 -13.04
C PHE A 630 33.89 5.69 -12.86
N GLY A 631 33.11 4.87 -12.18
CA GLY A 631 33.47 3.53 -11.80
C GLY A 631 32.35 2.48 -11.92
N PRO A 632 32.65 1.25 -11.49
CA PRO A 632 31.69 0.14 -11.61
C PRO A 632 30.35 0.40 -10.94
N TYR A 633 30.34 1.20 -9.88
CA TYR A 633 29.11 1.57 -9.16
C TYR A 633 28.37 2.77 -9.74
N ASP A 634 28.93 3.41 -10.76
CA ASP A 634 28.31 4.49 -11.53
C ASP A 634 27.80 3.98 -12.89
N GLY A 635 27.94 2.68 -13.15
CA GLY A 635 27.48 2.03 -14.38
C GLY A 635 28.58 1.75 -15.39
N GLU A 636 29.85 1.92 -15.04
CA GLU A 636 30.97 1.49 -15.89
C GLU A 636 31.00 -0.04 -15.97
N ILE A 637 30.88 -0.57 -17.18
CA ILE A 637 30.97 -2.00 -17.45
C ILE A 637 32.38 -2.28 -18.04
N THR A 638 33.22 -2.94 -17.26
CA THR A 638 34.58 -3.28 -17.67
C THR A 638 34.74 -4.77 -17.98
N ASN A 639 33.78 -5.61 -17.64
CA ASN A 639 33.86 -7.05 -17.91
C ASN A 639 33.76 -7.31 -19.42
N PRO A 640 34.81 -7.96 -20.03
CA PRO A 640 34.86 -8.17 -21.49
C PRO A 640 33.71 -9.04 -22.01
N ASP A 641 33.21 -9.99 -21.21
CA ASP A 641 32.12 -10.87 -21.63
C ASP A 641 30.79 -10.13 -21.65
N LEU A 642 30.56 -9.23 -20.68
CA LEU A 642 29.37 -8.37 -20.68
C LEU A 642 29.42 -7.35 -21.81
N LEU A 643 30.58 -6.77 -22.09
CA LEU A 643 30.77 -5.85 -23.23
C LEU A 643 30.50 -6.58 -24.55
N ARG A 644 30.95 -7.81 -24.69
CA ARG A 644 30.68 -8.64 -25.87
C ARG A 644 29.22 -8.93 -26.04
N LEU A 645 28.50 -9.31 -24.95
CA LEU A 645 27.06 -9.52 -24.96
C LEU A 645 26.29 -8.25 -25.33
N LEU A 646 26.73 -7.10 -24.86
CA LEU A 646 26.11 -5.81 -25.21
C LEU A 646 26.38 -5.45 -26.67
N HIS A 647 27.58 -5.69 -27.17
CA HIS A 647 27.93 -5.49 -28.57
C HIS A 647 27.12 -6.41 -29.50
N ASP A 648 26.97 -7.70 -29.15
CA ASP A 648 26.20 -8.65 -29.94
C ASP A 648 24.72 -8.26 -29.96
N LYS A 649 24.23 -7.62 -28.89
CA LYS A 649 22.83 -7.21 -28.77
C LYS A 649 22.53 -5.85 -29.40
N PHE A 650 23.42 -4.89 -29.26
CA PHE A 650 23.24 -3.49 -29.67
C PHE A 650 24.34 -3.01 -30.66
N GLY A 651 24.98 -3.94 -31.35
CA GLY A 651 26.04 -3.63 -32.30
C GLY A 651 25.54 -2.90 -33.57
N PRO A 652 26.40 -2.69 -34.56
CA PRO A 652 26.09 -1.87 -35.74
C PRO A 652 24.87 -2.29 -36.55
N ASP A 653 24.52 -3.60 -36.45
CA ASP A 653 23.36 -4.15 -37.14
C ASP A 653 22.06 -4.06 -36.34
N PHE A 654 22.12 -3.54 -35.11
CA PHE A 654 20.93 -3.39 -34.31
C PHE A 654 20.01 -2.27 -34.81
N VAL A 655 18.75 -2.61 -35.00
CA VAL A 655 17.75 -1.62 -35.43
C VAL A 655 17.08 -1.02 -34.18
N HIS A 656 17.33 0.25 -33.97
CA HIS A 656 16.78 1.00 -32.83
C HIS A 656 15.35 1.44 -33.12
N SER A 657 14.46 1.33 -32.13
CA SER A 657 13.16 1.99 -32.23
C SER A 657 13.26 3.46 -31.82
N ALA A 658 12.46 4.34 -32.44
CA ALA A 658 12.38 5.74 -32.06
C ALA A 658 12.08 5.93 -30.55
N SER A 659 11.14 5.14 -29.98
CA SER A 659 10.83 5.15 -28.56
C SER A 659 12.03 4.68 -27.70
N GLY A 660 12.81 3.71 -28.17
CA GLY A 660 14.03 3.24 -27.50
C GLY A 660 15.09 4.33 -27.41
N LEU A 661 15.33 5.04 -28.51
CA LEU A 661 16.27 6.17 -28.54
C LEU A 661 15.79 7.32 -27.65
N SER A 662 14.49 7.61 -27.64
CA SER A 662 13.88 8.61 -26.76
C SER A 662 14.08 8.27 -25.27
N VAL A 663 13.88 6.99 -24.90
CA VAL A 663 14.16 6.51 -23.52
C VAL A 663 15.63 6.67 -23.17
N TYR A 664 16.55 6.36 -24.10
CA TYR A 664 17.99 6.51 -23.88
C TYR A 664 18.38 7.98 -23.70
N GLY A 665 17.88 8.86 -24.57
CA GLY A 665 18.17 10.29 -24.50
C GLY A 665 17.64 10.96 -23.22
N ASN A 666 16.47 10.53 -22.72
CA ASN A 666 15.90 11.04 -21.49
C ASN A 666 16.60 10.49 -20.23
N CYS A 667 16.92 9.20 -20.23
CA CYS A 667 17.56 8.56 -19.09
C CYS A 667 18.26 7.24 -19.52
N PRO A 668 19.58 7.22 -19.67
CA PRO A 668 20.33 6.00 -20.00
C PRO A 668 20.12 4.87 -18.99
N TYR A 669 19.96 5.17 -17.71
CA TYR A 669 19.66 4.17 -16.69
C TYR A 669 18.28 3.50 -16.93
N ARG A 670 17.27 4.28 -17.30
CA ARG A 670 15.95 3.74 -17.67
C ARG A 670 16.05 2.84 -18.90
N PHE A 671 16.84 3.23 -19.89
CA PHE A 671 17.12 2.38 -21.05
C PHE A 671 17.77 1.07 -20.64
N TYR A 672 18.80 1.13 -19.78
CA TYR A 672 19.46 -0.06 -19.24
C TYR A 672 18.48 -0.97 -18.53
N ALA A 673 17.69 -0.44 -17.60
CA ALA A 673 16.70 -1.22 -16.86
C ALA A 673 15.64 -1.84 -17.78
N GLN A 674 15.05 -1.07 -18.70
CA GLN A 674 13.94 -1.52 -19.53
C GLN A 674 14.39 -2.32 -20.77
N ARG A 675 15.49 -1.95 -21.44
CA ARG A 675 15.90 -2.55 -22.72
C ARG A 675 17.01 -3.57 -22.57
N VAL A 676 17.92 -3.39 -21.62
CA VAL A 676 19.01 -4.34 -21.38
C VAL A 676 18.56 -5.42 -20.39
N LEU A 677 18.12 -5.02 -19.18
CA LEU A 677 17.66 -5.93 -18.14
C LEU A 677 16.20 -6.39 -18.33
N ARG A 678 15.40 -5.67 -19.10
CA ARG A 678 13.99 -5.95 -19.40
C ARG A 678 13.10 -5.94 -18.14
N PHE A 679 13.36 -5.02 -17.24
CA PHE A 679 12.46 -4.77 -16.14
C PHE A 679 11.20 -4.07 -16.67
N GLU A 680 10.07 -4.70 -16.46
CA GLU A 680 8.77 -4.13 -16.79
C GLU A 680 8.03 -3.83 -15.48
N PRO A 681 7.39 -2.66 -15.36
CA PRO A 681 6.53 -2.40 -14.22
C PRO A 681 5.38 -3.43 -14.23
N ARG A 682 5.01 -3.92 -13.06
CA ARG A 682 3.79 -4.72 -12.93
C ARG A 682 2.59 -3.84 -13.21
N GLY A 683 1.70 -4.30 -14.09
CA GLY A 683 0.38 -3.69 -14.24
C GLY A 683 -0.41 -3.92 -12.95
N GLU A 684 -0.83 -2.84 -12.31
CA GLU A 684 -1.84 -2.92 -11.25
C GLU A 684 -3.21 -3.11 -11.89
N ALA A 685 -4.09 -3.89 -11.23
CA ALA A 685 -5.47 -4.02 -11.67
C ALA A 685 -6.18 -2.68 -11.46
N ALA A 686 -6.34 -1.91 -12.52
CA ALA A 686 -7.05 -0.64 -12.49
C ALA A 686 -8.55 -0.87 -12.71
N LEU A 687 -9.41 -0.10 -12.03
CA LEU A 687 -10.85 -0.08 -12.29
C LEU A 687 -11.15 0.45 -13.67
N ASP A 688 -10.30 1.37 -14.15
CA ASP A 688 -10.40 2.03 -15.45
C ASP A 688 -9.41 1.43 -16.44
N LEU A 689 -9.69 1.62 -17.73
CA LEU A 689 -8.77 1.23 -18.79
C LEU A 689 -7.46 2.04 -18.66
N GLN A 690 -6.32 1.35 -18.60
CA GLN A 690 -5.02 2.03 -18.54
C GLN A 690 -4.79 2.90 -19.78
N ALA A 691 -4.13 4.04 -19.61
CA ALA A 691 -3.91 5.01 -20.69
C ALA A 691 -3.25 4.40 -21.93
N ILE A 692 -2.36 3.41 -21.74
CA ILE A 692 -1.67 2.71 -22.85
C ILE A 692 -2.66 1.87 -23.67
N ASP A 693 -3.57 1.14 -23.00
CA ASP A 693 -4.55 0.29 -23.70
C ASP A 693 -5.66 1.14 -24.31
N ALA A 694 -6.05 2.21 -23.63
CA ALA A 694 -6.94 3.23 -24.18
C ALA A 694 -6.36 3.84 -25.48
N GLY A 695 -5.09 4.20 -25.49
CA GLY A 695 -4.39 4.69 -26.66
C GLY A 695 -4.45 3.69 -27.81
N LYS A 696 -4.10 2.42 -27.58
CA LYS A 696 -4.13 1.37 -28.60
C LYS A 696 -5.53 1.18 -29.23
N LEU A 697 -6.58 1.19 -28.38
CA LEU A 697 -7.96 1.06 -28.87
C LEU A 697 -8.36 2.24 -29.77
N LEU A 698 -8.05 3.47 -29.36
CA LEU A 698 -8.35 4.66 -30.15
C LEU A 698 -7.57 4.67 -31.46
N HIS A 699 -6.28 4.29 -31.46
CA HIS A 699 -5.49 4.13 -32.69
C HIS A 699 -6.10 3.09 -33.63
N ASP A 700 -6.52 1.92 -33.13
CA ASP A 700 -7.15 0.89 -33.97
C ASP A 700 -8.51 1.35 -34.56
N ILE A 701 -9.32 2.08 -33.77
CA ILE A 701 -10.58 2.65 -34.25
C ILE A 701 -10.33 3.67 -35.36
N LEU A 702 -9.43 4.63 -35.14
CA LEU A 702 -9.09 5.66 -36.14
C LEU A 702 -8.47 5.03 -37.37
N ARG A 703 -7.56 4.07 -37.23
CA ARG A 703 -6.99 3.33 -38.33
C ARG A 703 -8.08 2.67 -39.18
N ARG A 704 -8.98 1.86 -38.58
CA ARG A 704 -10.06 1.16 -39.27
C ARG A 704 -11.03 2.13 -39.98
N PHE A 705 -11.26 3.28 -39.39
CA PHE A 705 -12.10 4.32 -39.97
C PHE A 705 -11.42 4.97 -41.19
N PHE A 706 -10.19 5.45 -41.07
CA PHE A 706 -9.49 6.11 -42.18
C PHE A 706 -9.08 5.14 -43.27
N GLU A 707 -8.81 3.87 -43.00
CA GLU A 707 -8.57 2.85 -44.05
C GLU A 707 -9.75 2.68 -44.97
N ARG A 708 -10.98 2.81 -44.45
CA ARG A 708 -12.21 2.74 -45.29
C ARG A 708 -12.38 3.98 -46.17
N HIS A 709 -11.85 5.08 -45.74
CA HIS A 709 -11.93 6.37 -46.45
C HIS A 709 -10.58 6.77 -47.05
N ARG A 710 -9.75 5.82 -47.38
CA ARG A 710 -8.44 6.05 -48.00
C ARG A 710 -8.56 6.87 -49.27
N ARG A 711 -7.87 8.04 -49.31
CA ARG A 711 -7.85 9.01 -50.39
C ARG A 711 -9.22 9.63 -50.70
N GLU A 712 -10.12 9.63 -49.77
CA GLU A 712 -11.41 10.31 -49.89
C GLU A 712 -11.37 11.65 -49.13
N ALA A 713 -12.06 12.66 -49.69
CA ALA A 713 -12.24 13.94 -49.01
C ALA A 713 -13.45 13.84 -48.07
N LEU A 714 -13.19 13.63 -46.77
CA LEU A 714 -14.21 13.40 -45.75
C LEU A 714 -15.17 14.58 -45.57
N HIS A 715 -14.68 15.83 -45.67
CA HIS A 715 -15.50 17.03 -45.53
C HIS A 715 -16.60 17.14 -46.61
N LYS A 716 -16.51 16.39 -47.74
CA LYS A 716 -17.52 16.30 -48.76
C LYS A 716 -18.58 15.22 -48.51
N LEU A 717 -18.40 14.39 -47.51
CA LEU A 717 -19.30 13.33 -47.15
C LEU A 717 -20.31 13.78 -46.08
N ASP A 718 -21.41 13.03 -45.98
CA ASP A 718 -22.43 13.29 -44.96
C ASP A 718 -21.88 13.05 -43.55
N ARG A 719 -21.75 14.12 -42.77
CA ARG A 719 -21.23 14.12 -41.39
C ARG A 719 -21.93 13.09 -40.49
N LYS A 720 -23.26 13.00 -40.56
CA LYS A 720 -24.03 12.08 -39.71
C LYS A 720 -23.72 10.62 -40.03
N LYS A 721 -23.51 10.33 -41.32
CA LYS A 721 -23.10 8.99 -41.74
C LYS A 721 -21.71 8.65 -41.23
N LEU A 722 -20.74 9.58 -41.32
CA LEU A 722 -19.38 9.38 -40.80
C LEU A 722 -19.39 9.17 -39.28
N GLN A 723 -20.17 9.94 -38.53
CA GLN A 723 -20.31 9.74 -37.08
C GLN A 723 -20.91 8.37 -36.73
N THR A 724 -21.96 7.95 -37.46
CA THR A 724 -22.59 6.66 -37.23
C THR A 724 -21.61 5.51 -37.55
N GLU A 725 -20.84 5.64 -38.62
CA GLU A 725 -19.85 4.64 -39.02
C GLU A 725 -18.69 4.57 -37.98
N LEU A 726 -18.14 5.71 -37.57
CA LEU A 726 -17.09 5.77 -36.54
C LEU A 726 -17.56 5.14 -35.22
N GLY A 727 -18.82 5.45 -34.83
CA GLY A 727 -19.43 4.86 -33.64
C GLY A 727 -19.58 3.34 -33.72
N ALA A 728 -19.98 2.82 -34.89
CA ALA A 728 -20.12 1.37 -35.12
C ALA A 728 -18.74 0.65 -35.09
N ILE A 729 -17.71 1.28 -35.67
CA ILE A 729 -16.33 0.74 -35.59
C ILE A 729 -15.86 0.74 -34.15
N ALA A 730 -16.11 1.83 -33.40
CA ALA A 730 -15.73 1.93 -32.00
C ALA A 730 -16.40 0.83 -31.15
N ASP A 731 -17.71 0.60 -31.34
CA ASP A 731 -18.42 -0.48 -30.64
C ASP A 731 -17.83 -1.85 -30.97
N SER A 732 -17.49 -2.13 -32.23
CA SER A 732 -16.85 -3.40 -32.61
C SER A 732 -15.49 -3.60 -31.91
N VAL A 733 -14.65 -2.59 -31.92
CA VAL A 733 -13.31 -2.66 -31.28
C VAL A 733 -13.43 -2.80 -29.75
N PHE A 734 -14.36 -2.08 -29.14
CA PHE A 734 -14.60 -2.20 -27.69
C PHE A 734 -15.15 -3.60 -27.34
N ASP A 735 -16.04 -4.16 -28.15
CA ASP A 735 -16.56 -5.51 -27.93
C ASP A 735 -15.48 -6.57 -28.13
N GLU A 736 -14.59 -6.41 -29.11
CA GLU A 736 -13.41 -7.26 -29.29
C GLU A 736 -12.50 -7.20 -28.07
N HIS A 737 -12.24 -6.00 -27.56
CA HIS A 737 -11.42 -5.82 -26.36
C HIS A 737 -12.07 -6.44 -25.12
N GLU A 738 -13.36 -6.21 -24.88
CA GLU A 738 -14.10 -6.74 -23.74
C GLU A 738 -14.09 -8.28 -23.69
N ARG A 739 -14.09 -8.95 -24.85
CA ARG A 739 -13.97 -10.41 -24.93
C ARG A 739 -12.59 -10.92 -24.47
N VAL A 740 -11.54 -10.16 -24.74
CA VAL A 740 -10.15 -10.52 -24.39
C VAL A 740 -9.79 -10.10 -22.98
N VAL A 741 -10.18 -8.88 -22.60
CA VAL A 741 -9.91 -8.26 -21.31
C VAL A 741 -11.24 -7.81 -20.68
N PRO A 742 -11.96 -8.71 -20.02
CA PRO A 742 -13.22 -8.36 -19.38
C PRO A 742 -13.05 -7.25 -18.36
N PRO A 743 -13.90 -6.22 -18.33
CA PRO A 743 -13.79 -5.11 -17.40
C PRO A 743 -14.07 -5.56 -15.96
N LEU A 744 -13.35 -4.99 -14.99
CA LEU A 744 -13.60 -5.22 -13.57
C LEU A 744 -14.98 -4.72 -13.12
N ASN A 745 -15.45 -3.64 -13.73
CA ASN A 745 -16.77 -3.08 -13.49
C ASN A 745 -17.46 -2.73 -14.80
N LYS A 746 -18.49 -3.49 -15.16
CA LYS A 746 -19.26 -3.31 -16.41
C LYS A 746 -19.93 -1.93 -16.51
N GLN A 747 -20.30 -1.30 -15.37
CA GLN A 747 -20.95 0.01 -15.41
C GLN A 747 -19.94 1.13 -15.69
N ILE A 748 -18.78 1.07 -15.05
CA ILE A 748 -17.68 2.01 -15.32
C ILE A 748 -17.23 1.86 -16.78
N TRP A 749 -17.09 0.64 -17.28
CA TRP A 749 -16.72 0.36 -18.65
C TRP A 749 -17.72 0.96 -19.68
N LYS A 750 -19.02 0.85 -19.41
CA LYS A 750 -20.04 1.48 -20.27
C LYS A 750 -19.88 3.00 -20.33
N ILE A 751 -19.64 3.64 -19.18
CA ILE A 751 -19.41 5.08 -19.11
C ILE A 751 -18.12 5.43 -19.88
N ASP A 752 -17.06 4.67 -19.70
CA ASP A 752 -15.78 4.89 -20.37
C ASP A 752 -15.89 4.75 -21.90
N ARG A 753 -16.63 3.77 -22.40
CA ARG A 753 -16.95 3.63 -23.83
C ARG A 753 -17.66 4.88 -24.38
N GLU A 754 -18.68 5.39 -23.69
CA GLU A 754 -19.41 6.58 -24.13
C GLU A 754 -18.55 7.83 -24.12
N ILE A 755 -17.70 8.02 -23.09
CA ILE A 755 -16.74 9.12 -23.05
C ILE A 755 -15.79 9.07 -24.26
N ARG A 756 -15.29 7.88 -24.59
CA ARG A 756 -14.38 7.70 -25.74
C ARG A 756 -15.06 7.92 -27.07
N LYS A 757 -16.32 7.54 -27.23
CA LYS A 757 -17.10 7.86 -28.44
C LYS A 757 -17.27 9.38 -28.61
N ILE A 758 -17.57 10.08 -27.51
CA ILE A 758 -17.64 11.56 -27.54
C ILE A 758 -16.29 12.16 -27.97
N LEU A 759 -15.17 11.64 -27.43
CA LEU A 759 -13.84 12.07 -27.84
C LEU A 759 -13.59 11.82 -29.34
N LEU A 760 -13.92 10.63 -29.84
CA LEU A 760 -13.78 10.27 -31.26
C LEU A 760 -14.64 11.17 -32.17
N ASP A 761 -15.85 11.50 -31.75
CA ASP A 761 -16.69 12.46 -32.47
C ASP A 761 -16.04 13.85 -32.53
N GLN A 762 -15.43 14.32 -31.44
CA GLN A 762 -14.71 15.61 -31.46
C GLN A 762 -13.48 15.56 -32.38
N VAL A 763 -12.74 14.44 -32.36
CA VAL A 763 -11.60 14.24 -33.28
C VAL A 763 -12.09 14.26 -34.74
N LEU A 764 -13.18 13.57 -35.06
CA LEU A 764 -13.77 13.60 -36.41
C LEU A 764 -14.18 15.01 -36.84
N LEU A 765 -14.80 15.77 -35.94
CA LEU A 765 -15.19 17.15 -36.24
C LEU A 765 -13.99 18.04 -36.56
N TYR A 766 -12.95 17.91 -35.76
CA TYR A 766 -11.69 18.65 -35.97
C TYR A 766 -11.00 18.25 -37.29
N GLU A 767 -11.00 16.96 -37.63
CA GLU A 767 -10.47 16.49 -38.91
C GLU A 767 -11.22 17.04 -40.11
N LEU A 768 -12.56 17.09 -40.05
CA LEU A 768 -13.39 17.65 -41.12
C LEU A 768 -13.11 19.17 -41.29
N GLU A 769 -12.92 19.90 -40.21
CA GLU A 769 -12.60 21.33 -40.23
C GLU A 769 -11.22 21.60 -40.86
N ILE A 770 -10.20 20.82 -40.42
CA ILE A 770 -8.84 20.94 -41.00
C ILE A 770 -8.83 20.56 -42.47
N GLU A 771 -9.55 19.53 -42.87
CA GLU A 771 -9.59 19.08 -44.27
C GLU A 771 -10.33 20.09 -45.17
N GLU A 772 -11.38 20.76 -44.66
CA GLU A 772 -12.05 21.85 -45.36
C GLU A 772 -11.13 23.09 -45.51
N GLU A 773 -10.42 23.48 -44.47
CA GLU A 773 -9.41 24.55 -44.52
C GLU A 773 -8.26 24.26 -45.50
N ALA A 774 -7.88 22.99 -45.61
CA ALA A 774 -6.80 22.50 -46.49
C ALA A 774 -7.25 22.12 -47.90
N GLU A 775 -8.55 22.31 -48.26
CA GLU A 775 -9.11 21.90 -49.56
C GLU A 775 -8.34 22.40 -50.75
N ALA A 776 -7.81 23.63 -50.69
CA ALA A 776 -6.99 24.22 -51.77
C ALA A 776 -5.70 23.43 -52.08
N ARG A 777 -5.14 22.74 -51.03
CA ARG A 777 -3.93 21.89 -51.17
C ARG A 777 -4.28 20.46 -51.60
N GLY A 778 -5.53 20.05 -51.44
CA GLY A 778 -5.99 18.69 -51.77
C GLY A 778 -5.27 17.60 -50.98
N VAL A 779 -5.05 17.82 -49.69
CA VAL A 779 -4.44 16.85 -48.81
C VAL A 779 -5.45 15.75 -48.50
N LEU A 780 -5.06 14.48 -48.70
CA LEU A 780 -5.94 13.33 -48.48
C LEU A 780 -5.29 12.25 -47.63
N PRO A 781 -6.04 11.60 -46.71
CA PRO A 781 -5.58 10.48 -45.93
C PRO A 781 -5.09 9.34 -46.81
N THR A 782 -3.81 8.98 -46.77
CA THR A 782 -3.24 8.05 -47.77
C THR A 782 -2.65 6.80 -47.13
N TYR A 783 -1.86 6.90 -46.08
CA TYR A 783 -1.20 5.77 -45.45
C TYR A 783 -1.54 5.71 -43.97
N PHE A 784 -1.73 4.50 -43.41
CA PHE A 784 -2.12 4.28 -42.02
C PHE A 784 -1.24 3.20 -41.41
N GLU A 785 -0.66 3.50 -40.23
CA GLU A 785 0.26 2.59 -39.56
C GLU A 785 1.43 2.19 -40.47
N VAL A 786 1.95 3.17 -41.25
CA VAL A 786 3.05 2.90 -42.18
C VAL A 786 4.34 2.65 -41.40
N ALA A 787 4.91 1.47 -41.59
CA ALA A 787 6.04 0.99 -40.84
C ALA A 787 7.30 0.90 -41.70
N PHE A 788 8.47 1.08 -41.08
CA PHE A 788 9.77 0.86 -41.67
C PHE A 788 10.71 0.16 -40.68
N GLY A 789 11.73 -0.56 -41.21
CA GLY A 789 12.73 -1.25 -40.40
C GLY A 789 12.23 -2.54 -39.75
N GLY A 790 11.28 -3.24 -40.35
CA GLY A 790 10.84 -4.54 -39.88
C GLY A 790 10.09 -4.48 -38.55
N THR A 791 9.28 -3.46 -38.29
CA THR A 791 8.47 -3.34 -37.08
C THR A 791 7.51 -4.53 -36.94
N ARG A 792 7.31 -4.99 -35.69
CA ARG A 792 6.50 -6.17 -35.36
C ARG A 792 5.00 -5.89 -35.22
N SER A 793 4.51 -4.74 -35.67
CA SER A 793 3.09 -4.43 -35.58
C SER A 793 2.27 -5.37 -36.45
N SER A 794 1.18 -5.88 -35.91
CA SER A 794 0.21 -6.72 -36.63
C SER A 794 -0.59 -5.93 -37.66
N ALA A 795 -0.74 -4.63 -37.45
CA ALA A 795 -1.42 -3.71 -38.36
C ALA A 795 -0.37 -2.85 -39.06
N LYS A 796 -0.12 -3.13 -40.33
CA LYS A 796 0.81 -2.38 -41.19
C LYS A 796 0.12 -1.98 -42.48
N ASP A 797 0.39 -0.77 -42.90
CA ASP A 797 0.04 -0.37 -44.27
C ASP A 797 0.72 -1.28 -45.31
N PRO A 798 0.05 -1.65 -46.37
CA PRO A 798 0.66 -2.43 -47.49
C PRO A 798 1.94 -1.84 -48.06
N ASP A 799 2.07 -0.51 -48.02
CA ASP A 799 3.24 0.23 -48.53
C ASP A 799 4.38 0.35 -47.48
N SER A 800 4.29 -0.35 -46.36
CA SER A 800 5.35 -0.39 -45.34
C SER A 800 6.64 -1.02 -45.88
N LYS A 801 7.81 -0.48 -45.48
CA LYS A 801 9.13 -0.96 -45.90
C LYS A 801 9.78 -1.79 -44.80
N GLU A 802 10.38 -2.91 -45.17
CA GLU A 802 11.15 -3.73 -44.23
C GLU A 802 12.55 -3.17 -43.95
N GLU A 803 13.09 -2.35 -44.83
CA GLU A 803 14.38 -1.75 -44.68
C GLU A 803 14.40 -0.66 -43.61
N PRO A 804 15.36 -0.68 -42.68
CA PRO A 804 15.49 0.37 -41.66
C PRO A 804 15.96 1.68 -42.27
N LEU A 805 15.60 2.78 -41.67
CA LEU A 805 16.16 4.08 -41.99
C LEU A 805 17.60 4.16 -41.45
N GLU A 806 18.56 4.42 -42.30
CA GLU A 806 19.95 4.64 -41.89
C GLU A 806 20.19 6.13 -41.70
N LEU A 807 20.59 6.50 -40.48
CA LEU A 807 21.06 7.84 -40.17
C LEU A 807 22.59 7.81 -39.97
N GLY A 808 23.34 8.57 -40.78
CA GLY A 808 24.78 8.68 -40.69
C GLY A 808 25.21 10.02 -40.12
N ARG A 809 26.35 10.03 -39.42
CA ARG A 809 27.06 11.22 -38.98
C ARG A 809 28.55 11.07 -39.30
N GLU A 810 29.12 12.03 -39.93
CA GLU A 810 30.60 12.11 -40.04
C GLU A 810 31.20 12.41 -38.66
N THR A 811 32.13 11.56 -38.24
CA THR A 811 32.92 11.72 -37.01
C THR A 811 34.41 11.75 -37.36
N PHE A 812 35.27 12.11 -36.40
CA PHE A 812 36.71 12.10 -36.57
C PHE A 812 37.29 10.72 -36.85
N VAL A 813 36.54 9.65 -36.61
CA VAL A 813 36.97 8.25 -36.79
C VAL A 813 36.37 7.61 -38.05
N GLY A 814 35.44 8.32 -38.73
CA GLY A 814 34.72 7.83 -39.92
C GLY A 814 33.22 8.08 -39.82
N GLU A 815 32.42 7.57 -40.75
CA GLU A 815 30.99 7.67 -40.77
C GLU A 815 30.36 6.65 -39.79
N GLU A 816 29.72 7.14 -38.74
CA GLU A 816 28.91 6.31 -37.85
C GLU A 816 27.46 6.28 -38.34
N LYS A 817 26.93 5.07 -38.51
CA LYS A 817 25.53 4.84 -38.95
C LYS A 817 24.73 4.16 -37.88
N ILE A 818 23.52 4.61 -37.66
CA ILE A 818 22.52 3.92 -36.85
C ILE A 818 21.32 3.54 -37.71
N LYS A 819 20.78 2.36 -37.44
CA LYS A 819 19.56 1.84 -38.10
C LYS A 819 18.35 2.10 -37.21
N ILE A 820 17.34 2.71 -37.78
CA ILE A 820 16.12 3.07 -37.03
C ILE A 820 14.91 2.39 -37.66
N SER A 821 14.05 1.87 -36.78
CA SER A 821 12.70 1.40 -37.13
C SER A 821 11.64 2.27 -36.47
N GLY A 822 10.51 2.38 -37.13
CA GLY A 822 9.40 3.17 -36.63
C GLY A 822 8.10 2.83 -37.33
N GLN A 823 7.04 3.43 -36.82
CA GLN A 823 5.70 3.36 -37.38
C GLN A 823 5.08 4.73 -37.23
N ILE A 824 4.42 5.19 -38.31
CA ILE A 824 3.74 6.48 -38.36
C ILE A 824 2.26 6.18 -38.41
N ASP A 825 1.47 6.78 -37.49
CA ASP A 825 0.06 6.46 -37.33
C ASP A 825 -0.74 6.79 -38.60
N ARG A 826 -0.51 7.98 -39.18
CA ARG A 826 -1.15 8.39 -40.45
C ARG A 826 -0.24 9.30 -41.25
N VAL A 827 -0.26 9.18 -42.57
CA VAL A 827 0.39 10.09 -43.50
C VAL A 827 -0.62 10.50 -44.58
N ASP A 828 -0.82 11.82 -44.68
CA ASP A 828 -1.67 12.41 -45.69
C ASP A 828 -0.79 12.99 -46.80
N VAL A 829 -1.24 12.87 -48.03
CA VAL A 829 -0.49 13.31 -49.19
C VAL A 829 -1.31 14.38 -49.94
N ALA A 830 -0.66 15.51 -50.22
CA ALA A 830 -1.21 16.59 -51.00
C ALA A 830 -1.00 16.33 -52.54
N ARG A 831 -1.64 17.14 -53.39
CA ARG A 831 -1.50 17.05 -54.86
C ARG A 831 -0.09 17.39 -55.34
N ASP A 832 0.67 18.12 -54.58
CA ASP A 832 2.06 18.52 -54.90
C ASP A 832 3.09 17.58 -54.24
N ASP A 833 2.67 16.39 -53.86
CA ASP A 833 3.46 15.39 -53.11
C ASP A 833 3.97 15.86 -51.76
N THR A 834 3.47 17.00 -51.23
CA THR A 834 3.72 17.38 -49.84
C THR A 834 3.04 16.37 -48.94
N ILE A 835 3.76 15.96 -47.86
CA ILE A 835 3.27 14.99 -46.87
C ILE A 835 3.01 15.65 -45.54
N VAL A 836 1.94 15.22 -44.85
CA VAL A 836 1.64 15.60 -43.48
C VAL A 836 1.60 14.30 -42.64
N ALA A 837 2.46 14.19 -41.65
CA ALA A 837 2.50 13.04 -40.75
C ALA A 837 1.76 13.36 -39.46
N TYR A 838 0.91 12.45 -39.04
CA TYR A 838 0.15 12.55 -37.80
C TYR A 838 0.64 11.47 -36.83
N ASP A 839 0.71 11.85 -35.56
CA ASP A 839 0.99 10.99 -34.41
C ASP A 839 -0.10 11.26 -33.35
N TYR A 840 -0.96 10.29 -33.13
CA TYR A 840 -2.09 10.42 -32.20
C TYR A 840 -1.62 10.21 -30.76
N LYS A 841 -1.82 11.20 -29.91
CA LYS A 841 -1.47 11.11 -28.48
C LYS A 841 -2.68 11.34 -27.58
N LEU A 842 -2.97 10.37 -26.76
CA LEU A 842 -3.92 10.53 -25.66
C LEU A 842 -3.18 11.20 -24.50
N SER A 843 -3.22 12.54 -24.42
CA SER A 843 -2.63 13.26 -23.28
C SER A 843 -3.68 13.39 -22.17
N THR A 844 -3.34 12.98 -20.95
CA THR A 844 -4.13 13.20 -19.73
C THR A 844 -3.63 14.43 -18.95
N GLY A 845 -2.65 15.15 -19.46
CA GLY A 845 -2.05 16.32 -18.84
C GLY A 845 -2.69 17.63 -19.30
N ALA A 846 -3.31 18.37 -18.38
CA ALA A 846 -3.49 19.79 -18.49
C ALA A 846 -2.20 20.48 -18.03
#